data_908738cc41cc730b28efca6106d7fa74
#
_entry.id   908738cc41cc730b28efca6106d7fa74
#
_cell.length_a   1.000
_cell.length_b   1.000
_cell.length_c   1.000
_cell.angle_alpha   90.00
_cell.angle_beta   90.00
_cell.angle_gamma   90.00
#
_symmetry.space_group_name_H-M   'P 1'
#
loop_
_entity.id
_entity.type
_entity.pdbx_description
1 polymer ?
#
loop_
_entity_poly.entity_id
_entity_poly.type
_entity_poly.pdbx_seq_one_letter_code
_entity_poly.pdbx_strand_id
1 'polypeptide(L)'
;MSRKFRLFLMFLLAAPWLLAQVKLAENGQALAEIVVPAESPWLLHCAAKELQTHLRKLSGAEFPLVEKSSGKLAICLGEKAAIEAGLSIDGLPEDGFLISVAKNAIHIAGRDNPSRNPLSSFHLYYDEKERGTLLGVYQFLEKFGILWVGPHYTHIPQQTPLLLPEGQERISPSFANRLTAIGWNFMSKFPDAEEYCQSVNDIYRWALRLRFSNRSTVVGHGCHSENSLKLKTVWQDYPERFMMREDGTRNFNYLCWTDPAVTEFWIKAAEAYFSGLGPETVGLKGLNPYLKSKWPWPFFNENEFMIDPHDNDGTTDGRCRCPRCNAYREQHPCPDDSEIVWKVIVAVAEMAKEKFPGKYITTLIYPPKMQMPKTVKIPDNVRVRICTSGPKEIATPNRLESDLELIRTWKDLVGAENLPLWTYQCMIFARRLPGPPETYPHLTDEYLRKIKPLTAGMYLEMHALTFTYKWLDTYMSGRLMWDQSLSVDDELKAFFAAAYGPAAEPARELFARFEENWIKLWRQNYPDVRRDKPGCLGMSGGRGSFPEFQQNTWREVYHRQEMHAIDERIQKIESLCAGHPIYSKHARLLREQIFNVMQLERALVMDKEELRSKIRLELQNIPMPEGSFPSESAWANAAAQPLHVADRRKSRLRAGGSFKVLRSGEKLFVRADLEEPLLSGSKTKKGRQIGDKDIWRDNDVELFIYAPATNTFWQFVINDEGKWATNCLESQPSQWKAYPGVEISCQATPSGWQMLAAIPLTGLGKGEWRFNLTRSRMVEGAAQEYSTWSELAILGNWRDPDNYGNLIFKD
;
A
#
# COMPACT_ATOMS: atom_id res chain seq x y z
N MET A 1 36.23 -60.93 -8.09
CA MET A 1 35.48 -61.05 -9.40
C MET A 1 34.75 -59.78 -9.68
N SER A 2 35.24 -59.06 -10.66
CA SER A 2 34.73 -57.78 -11.12
C SER A 2 33.48 -57.93 -11.99
N ARG A 3 32.43 -57.15 -11.74
CA ARG A 3 31.38 -56.87 -12.73
C ARG A 3 31.33 -55.38 -12.97
N LYS A 4 31.88 -54.98 -14.12
CA LYS A 4 31.77 -53.65 -14.69
C LYS A 4 30.30 -53.45 -15.16
N PHE A 5 29.59 -52.51 -14.55
CA PHE A 5 28.33 -51.99 -15.06
C PHE A 5 28.65 -50.85 -16.03
N ARG A 6 28.44 -51.09 -17.30
CA ARG A 6 28.46 -50.08 -18.34
C ARG A 6 27.15 -49.27 -18.23
N LEU A 7 27.21 -48.06 -17.79
CA LEU A 7 26.15 -47.06 -17.96
C LEU A 7 26.12 -46.63 -19.42
N PHE A 8 25.10 -47.07 -20.14
CA PHE A 8 24.79 -46.54 -21.47
C PHE A 8 24.04 -45.20 -21.28
N LEU A 9 24.78 -44.12 -21.41
CA LEU A 9 24.20 -42.77 -21.48
C LEU A 9 23.56 -42.65 -22.86
N MET A 10 22.25 -42.88 -22.95
CA MET A 10 21.44 -42.44 -24.08
C MET A 10 21.34 -40.91 -24.00
N PHE A 11 22.21 -40.22 -24.70
CA PHE A 11 21.95 -38.87 -25.17
C PHE A 11 20.80 -38.98 -26.18
N LEU A 12 19.56 -38.81 -25.74
CA LEU A 12 18.48 -38.34 -26.60
C LEU A 12 18.85 -36.91 -26.99
N LEU A 13 19.49 -36.80 -28.14
CA LEU A 13 19.48 -35.58 -28.93
C LEU A 13 18.02 -35.32 -29.27
N ALA A 14 17.33 -34.58 -28.40
CA ALA A 14 16.14 -33.88 -28.82
C ALA A 14 16.63 -32.85 -29.85
N ALA A 15 16.51 -33.22 -31.12
CA ALA A 15 16.61 -32.26 -32.19
C ALA A 15 15.60 -31.15 -31.84
N PRO A 16 16.01 -29.88 -31.73
CA PRO A 16 15.05 -28.81 -31.63
C PRO A 16 14.21 -28.93 -32.90
N TRP A 17 12.93 -29.26 -32.76
CA TRP A 17 11.99 -29.09 -33.84
C TRP A 17 12.14 -27.62 -34.21
N LEU A 18 12.68 -27.35 -35.42
CA LEU A 18 12.71 -26.03 -36.00
C LEU A 18 11.24 -25.65 -36.29
N LEU A 19 10.55 -25.18 -35.27
CA LEU A 19 9.29 -24.50 -35.48
C LEU A 19 9.58 -23.36 -36.44
N ALA A 20 8.81 -23.28 -37.53
CA ALA A 20 8.92 -22.18 -38.45
C ALA A 20 8.83 -20.87 -37.68
N GLN A 21 9.78 -19.97 -37.91
CA GLN A 21 9.83 -18.69 -37.21
C GLN A 21 9.24 -17.59 -38.08
N VAL A 22 8.41 -16.77 -37.47
CA VAL A 22 7.82 -15.58 -38.08
C VAL A 22 8.69 -14.38 -37.72
N LYS A 23 9.18 -13.67 -38.73
CA LYS A 23 10.04 -12.48 -38.57
C LYS A 23 9.19 -11.20 -38.60
N LEU A 24 9.20 -10.45 -37.49
CA LEU A 24 8.43 -9.20 -37.38
C LEU A 24 9.21 -7.95 -37.75
N ALA A 25 10.51 -7.94 -37.48
CA ALA A 25 11.40 -6.83 -37.85
C ALA A 25 12.83 -7.31 -38.04
N GLU A 26 13.58 -6.60 -38.86
CA GLU A 26 15.01 -6.84 -39.10
C GLU A 26 15.71 -5.52 -39.51
N ASN A 27 16.92 -5.29 -38.98
CA ASN A 27 17.75 -4.14 -39.33
C ASN A 27 17.03 -2.78 -39.21
N GLY A 28 16.19 -2.60 -38.19
CA GLY A 28 15.43 -1.37 -37.97
C GLY A 28 14.21 -1.18 -38.91
N GLN A 29 13.85 -2.21 -39.68
CA GLN A 29 12.69 -2.20 -40.56
C GLN A 29 11.60 -3.14 -40.05
N ALA A 30 10.37 -2.66 -39.97
CA ALA A 30 9.22 -3.47 -39.68
C ALA A 30 8.78 -4.29 -40.91
N LEU A 31 8.72 -5.61 -40.72
CA LEU A 31 8.20 -6.55 -41.74
C LEU A 31 6.72 -6.88 -41.52
N ALA A 32 6.16 -6.44 -40.38
CA ALA A 32 4.78 -6.61 -40.01
C ALA A 32 4.09 -5.26 -39.81
N GLU A 33 2.76 -5.25 -39.91
CA GLU A 33 1.88 -4.12 -39.64
C GLU A 33 0.85 -4.52 -38.55
N ILE A 34 0.39 -3.56 -37.76
CA ILE A 34 -0.62 -3.78 -36.74
C ILE A 34 -1.97 -3.34 -37.31
N VAL A 35 -2.93 -4.28 -37.32
CA VAL A 35 -4.24 -4.05 -37.95
C VAL A 35 -5.29 -3.83 -36.87
N VAL A 36 -5.91 -2.64 -36.86
CA VAL A 36 -7.04 -2.28 -36.02
C VAL A 36 -8.01 -1.44 -36.83
N PRO A 37 -9.19 -1.97 -37.18
CA PRO A 37 -10.22 -1.21 -37.88
C PRO A 37 -10.63 0.06 -37.11
N ALA A 38 -10.93 1.16 -37.81
CA ALA A 38 -11.33 2.44 -37.21
C ALA A 38 -12.54 2.31 -36.28
N GLU A 39 -13.46 1.40 -36.61
CA GLU A 39 -14.69 1.12 -35.85
C GLU A 39 -14.47 0.28 -34.60
N SER A 40 -13.23 -0.12 -34.33
CA SER A 40 -12.92 -0.97 -33.15
C SER A 40 -13.19 -0.26 -31.82
N PRO A 41 -13.47 -1.00 -30.74
CA PRO A 41 -13.48 -0.43 -29.39
C PRO A 41 -12.21 0.31 -29.05
N TRP A 42 -12.29 1.34 -28.20
CA TRP A 42 -11.14 2.10 -27.76
C TRP A 42 -10.04 1.23 -27.14
N LEU A 43 -10.43 0.16 -26.45
CA LEU A 43 -9.52 -0.80 -25.82
C LEU A 43 -8.55 -1.42 -26.84
N LEU A 44 -9.02 -1.76 -28.03
CA LEU A 44 -8.17 -2.31 -29.09
C LEU A 44 -7.18 -1.28 -29.64
N HIS A 45 -7.59 -0.02 -29.75
CA HIS A 45 -6.66 1.07 -30.10
C HIS A 45 -5.60 1.29 -29.03
N CYS A 46 -5.97 1.17 -27.73
CA CYS A 46 -5.03 1.19 -26.63
C CYS A 46 -4.03 0.02 -26.71
N ALA A 47 -4.53 -1.20 -26.92
CA ALA A 47 -3.71 -2.40 -27.08
C ALA A 47 -2.74 -2.29 -28.26
N ALA A 48 -3.20 -1.77 -29.41
CA ALA A 48 -2.37 -1.54 -30.59
C ALA A 48 -1.26 -0.52 -30.31
N LYS A 49 -1.56 0.54 -29.56
CA LYS A 49 -0.57 1.57 -29.21
C LYS A 49 0.47 1.06 -28.22
N GLU A 50 0.07 0.26 -27.23
CA GLU A 50 0.99 -0.45 -26.34
C GLU A 50 1.91 -1.38 -27.15
N LEU A 51 1.34 -2.17 -28.06
CA LEU A 51 2.09 -3.07 -28.93
C LEU A 51 3.09 -2.32 -29.80
N GLN A 52 2.63 -1.31 -30.56
CA GLN A 52 3.48 -0.49 -31.43
C GLN A 52 4.65 0.12 -30.65
N THR A 53 4.35 0.72 -29.50
CA THR A 53 5.34 1.42 -28.69
C THR A 53 6.44 0.48 -28.21
N HIS A 54 6.08 -0.72 -27.77
CA HIS A 54 7.05 -1.67 -27.22
C HIS A 54 7.82 -2.42 -28.32
N LEU A 55 7.17 -2.77 -29.44
CA LEU A 55 7.87 -3.35 -30.59
C LEU A 55 8.92 -2.39 -31.17
N ARG A 56 8.58 -1.08 -31.26
CA ARG A 56 9.54 -0.06 -31.65
C ARG A 56 10.74 0.00 -30.68
N LYS A 57 10.48 -0.01 -29.37
CA LYS A 57 11.54 0.01 -28.36
C LYS A 57 12.41 -1.26 -28.40
N LEU A 58 11.85 -2.42 -28.73
CA LEU A 58 12.57 -3.68 -28.87
C LEU A 58 13.49 -3.69 -30.09
N SER A 59 13.02 -3.25 -31.26
CA SER A 59 13.68 -3.48 -32.56
C SER A 59 14.25 -2.22 -33.22
N GLY A 60 13.88 -1.02 -32.72
CA GLY A 60 14.15 0.25 -33.44
C GLY A 60 13.25 0.49 -34.65
N ALA A 61 12.38 -0.45 -35.03
CA ALA A 61 11.54 -0.39 -36.21
C ALA A 61 10.18 0.25 -35.92
N GLU A 62 9.69 1.13 -36.82
CA GLU A 62 8.33 1.69 -36.73
C GLU A 62 7.34 0.72 -37.35
N PHE A 63 6.42 0.17 -36.56
CA PHE A 63 5.34 -0.70 -37.04
C PHE A 63 4.14 0.14 -37.45
N PRO A 64 3.69 0.07 -38.71
CA PRO A 64 2.49 0.82 -39.13
C PRO A 64 1.25 0.36 -38.41
N LEU A 65 0.43 1.33 -37.95
CA LEU A 65 -0.95 1.07 -37.51
C LEU A 65 -1.86 1.32 -38.70
N VAL A 66 -2.59 0.29 -39.13
CA VAL A 66 -3.45 0.34 -40.33
C VAL A 66 -4.86 -0.18 -40.00
N GLU A 67 -5.85 0.34 -40.70
CA GLU A 67 -7.24 -0.12 -40.57
C GLU A 67 -7.51 -1.40 -41.35
N LYS A 68 -6.78 -1.63 -42.45
CA LYS A 68 -6.86 -2.83 -43.29
C LYS A 68 -5.47 -3.27 -43.67
N SER A 69 -5.25 -4.59 -43.75
CA SER A 69 -3.95 -5.10 -44.16
C SER A 69 -3.58 -4.69 -45.57
N SER A 70 -2.32 -4.29 -45.75
CA SER A 70 -1.72 -3.95 -47.02
C SER A 70 -1.17 -5.17 -47.77
N GLY A 71 -1.32 -6.38 -47.21
CA GLY A 71 -0.74 -7.63 -47.73
C GLY A 71 0.60 -8.00 -47.15
N LYS A 72 1.11 -7.22 -46.16
CA LYS A 72 2.24 -7.58 -45.34
C LYS A 72 1.81 -8.54 -44.23
N LEU A 73 2.76 -9.12 -43.48
CA LEU A 73 2.44 -9.86 -42.27
C LEU A 73 1.61 -8.95 -41.34
N ALA A 74 0.39 -9.39 -41.01
CA ALA A 74 -0.55 -8.62 -40.20
C ALA A 74 -0.55 -9.12 -38.75
N ILE A 75 -0.46 -8.19 -37.79
CA ILE A 75 -0.77 -8.47 -36.38
C ILE A 75 -2.18 -7.93 -36.11
N CYS A 76 -3.15 -8.82 -36.10
CA CYS A 76 -4.58 -8.52 -36.00
C CYS A 76 -5.05 -8.61 -34.55
N LEU A 77 -5.71 -7.57 -34.08
CA LEU A 77 -6.18 -7.47 -32.71
C LEU A 77 -7.69 -7.61 -32.60
N GLY A 78 -8.14 -8.34 -31.56
CA GLY A 78 -9.53 -8.46 -31.15
C GLY A 78 -10.29 -9.66 -31.69
N GLU A 79 -11.42 -9.92 -31.06
CA GLU A 79 -12.28 -11.07 -31.31
C GLU A 79 -12.74 -11.16 -32.77
N LYS A 80 -13.21 -10.04 -33.33
CA LYS A 80 -13.72 -10.02 -34.70
C LYS A 80 -12.68 -10.50 -35.72
N ALA A 81 -11.45 -10.03 -35.62
CA ALA A 81 -10.36 -10.43 -36.50
C ALA A 81 -10.00 -11.93 -36.35
N ALA A 82 -10.10 -12.45 -35.12
CA ALA A 82 -9.88 -13.87 -34.87
C ALA A 82 -10.98 -14.75 -35.49
N ILE A 83 -12.24 -14.37 -35.33
CA ILE A 83 -13.39 -15.08 -35.92
C ILE A 83 -13.31 -15.10 -37.45
N GLU A 84 -12.99 -13.97 -38.08
CA GLU A 84 -12.80 -13.86 -39.55
C GLU A 84 -11.67 -14.78 -40.05
N ALA A 85 -10.69 -15.08 -39.21
CA ALA A 85 -9.62 -16.03 -39.49
C ALA A 85 -9.95 -17.49 -39.12
N GLY A 86 -11.19 -17.77 -38.71
CA GLY A 86 -11.62 -19.11 -38.29
C GLY A 86 -11.12 -19.52 -36.92
N LEU A 87 -10.67 -18.57 -36.09
CA LEU A 87 -10.23 -18.81 -34.72
C LEU A 87 -11.39 -18.52 -33.75
N SER A 88 -11.54 -19.32 -32.70
CA SER A 88 -12.57 -19.12 -31.68
C SER A 88 -11.96 -18.73 -30.34
N ILE A 89 -12.61 -17.80 -29.65
CA ILE A 89 -12.34 -17.45 -28.25
C ILE A 89 -13.39 -18.04 -27.29
N ASP A 90 -14.30 -18.85 -27.78
CA ASP A 90 -15.34 -19.50 -26.97
C ASP A 90 -14.74 -20.25 -25.78
N GLY A 91 -15.39 -20.14 -24.62
CA GLY A 91 -14.93 -20.78 -23.39
C GLY A 91 -13.74 -20.10 -22.70
N LEU A 92 -13.19 -19.02 -23.27
CA LEU A 92 -12.22 -18.19 -22.53
C LEU A 92 -12.93 -17.35 -21.47
N PRO A 93 -12.36 -17.23 -20.25
CA PRO A 93 -12.89 -16.31 -19.25
C PRO A 93 -12.66 -14.85 -19.68
N GLU A 94 -13.24 -13.92 -18.94
CA GLU A 94 -13.22 -12.50 -19.25
C GLU A 94 -11.82 -11.89 -19.43
N ASP A 95 -10.82 -12.36 -18.68
CA ASP A 95 -9.41 -11.95 -18.82
C ASP A 95 -8.58 -12.94 -19.66
N GLY A 96 -9.21 -14.00 -20.19
CA GLY A 96 -8.56 -14.99 -21.06
C GLY A 96 -8.36 -14.46 -22.48
N PHE A 97 -7.38 -15.01 -23.19
CA PHE A 97 -7.08 -14.65 -24.57
C PHE A 97 -6.45 -15.80 -25.36
N LEU A 98 -6.50 -15.64 -26.67
CA LEU A 98 -5.83 -16.45 -27.68
C LEU A 98 -4.66 -15.65 -28.28
N ILE A 99 -3.51 -16.28 -28.47
CA ILE A 99 -2.42 -15.83 -29.32
C ILE A 99 -2.20 -16.89 -30.38
N SER A 100 -2.34 -16.55 -31.66
CA SER A 100 -2.05 -17.43 -32.79
C SER A 100 -0.98 -16.79 -33.67
N VAL A 101 0.14 -17.44 -33.86
CA VAL A 101 1.27 -17.00 -34.67
C VAL A 101 1.37 -17.92 -35.87
N ALA A 102 1.11 -17.42 -37.05
CA ALA A 102 1.25 -18.13 -38.31
C ALA A 102 2.05 -17.29 -39.30
N LYS A 103 2.61 -17.93 -40.33
CA LYS A 103 3.48 -17.30 -41.34
C LYS A 103 2.88 -16.04 -41.96
N ASN A 104 1.57 -16.00 -42.14
CA ASN A 104 0.89 -14.91 -42.89
C ASN A 104 0.15 -13.93 -41.96
N ALA A 105 -0.15 -14.29 -40.73
CA ALA A 105 -0.85 -13.43 -39.78
C ALA A 105 -0.61 -13.87 -38.34
N ILE A 106 -0.68 -12.91 -37.46
CA ILE A 106 -0.68 -13.09 -36.00
C ILE A 106 -2.01 -12.56 -35.48
N HIS A 107 -2.69 -13.33 -34.65
CA HIS A 107 -3.93 -12.92 -34.02
C HIS A 107 -3.74 -12.89 -32.50
N ILE A 108 -4.16 -11.80 -31.88
CA ILE A 108 -4.23 -11.64 -30.43
C ILE A 108 -5.66 -11.24 -30.10
N ALA A 109 -6.41 -12.12 -29.47
CA ALA A 109 -7.85 -11.92 -29.28
C ALA A 109 -8.34 -12.44 -27.92
N GLY A 110 -9.16 -11.67 -27.28
CA GLY A 110 -9.94 -12.01 -26.10
C GLY A 110 -11.26 -11.25 -26.12
N ARG A 111 -12.06 -11.37 -25.07
CA ARG A 111 -13.23 -10.51 -24.94
C ARG A 111 -12.80 -9.08 -24.65
N ASP A 112 -13.40 -8.14 -25.36
CA ASP A 112 -13.05 -6.72 -25.27
C ASP A 112 -14.29 -5.86 -25.05
N ASN A 113 -14.24 -4.97 -24.06
CA ASN A 113 -15.30 -4.01 -23.80
C ASN A 113 -15.62 -3.20 -25.07
N PRO A 114 -16.89 -3.14 -25.49
CA PRO A 114 -17.29 -2.51 -26.74
C PRO A 114 -17.26 -0.95 -26.71
N SER A 115 -16.89 -0.32 -25.58
CA SER A 115 -16.87 1.13 -25.46
C SER A 115 -15.90 1.76 -26.48
N ARG A 116 -16.37 2.79 -27.16
CA ARG A 116 -15.55 3.64 -28.05
C ARG A 116 -14.95 4.85 -27.33
N ASN A 117 -15.35 5.12 -26.11
CA ASN A 117 -14.84 6.24 -25.33
C ASN A 117 -13.49 5.90 -24.71
N PRO A 118 -12.54 6.85 -24.66
CA PRO A 118 -11.28 6.67 -23.98
C PRO A 118 -11.48 6.31 -22.51
N LEU A 119 -10.76 5.27 -22.06
CA LEU A 119 -10.74 4.83 -20.66
C LEU A 119 -9.39 5.20 -20.02
N SER A 120 -9.42 5.72 -18.81
CA SER A 120 -8.18 5.93 -18.06
C SER A 120 -7.60 4.59 -17.60
N SER A 121 -6.32 4.58 -17.21
CA SER A 121 -5.69 3.38 -16.62
C SER A 121 -6.41 2.93 -15.36
N PHE A 122 -7.02 3.87 -14.63
CA PHE A 122 -7.87 3.57 -13.49
C PHE A 122 -9.12 2.76 -13.91
N HIS A 123 -9.86 3.23 -14.92
CA HIS A 123 -11.05 2.52 -15.43
C HIS A 123 -10.69 1.13 -15.99
N LEU A 124 -9.59 1.04 -16.73
CA LEU A 124 -9.10 -0.25 -17.22
C LEU A 124 -8.76 -1.23 -16.10
N TYR A 125 -8.28 -0.74 -14.98
CA TYR A 125 -7.95 -1.57 -13.84
C TYR A 125 -9.17 -1.92 -12.98
N TYR A 126 -10.01 -0.94 -12.63
CA TYR A 126 -11.10 -1.12 -11.68
C TYR A 126 -12.46 -1.46 -12.30
N ASP A 127 -12.78 -0.90 -13.46
CA ASP A 127 -14.11 -1.00 -14.02
C ASP A 127 -14.24 -1.99 -15.14
N GLU A 128 -13.14 -2.20 -15.87
CA GLU A 128 -13.23 -2.88 -17.13
C GLU A 128 -13.23 -4.38 -16.96
N LYS A 129 -14.25 -5.02 -17.56
CA LYS A 129 -14.47 -6.45 -17.40
C LYS A 129 -13.89 -7.30 -18.54
N GLU A 130 -13.83 -6.78 -19.70
CA GLU A 130 -13.44 -7.51 -20.89
C GLU A 130 -12.22 -6.83 -21.49
N ARG A 131 -11.03 -7.31 -21.11
CA ARG A 131 -9.72 -6.74 -21.45
C ARG A 131 -8.81 -7.77 -22.10
N GLY A 132 -9.38 -8.87 -22.58
CA GLY A 132 -8.61 -10.04 -22.99
C GLY A 132 -7.54 -9.72 -24.03
N THR A 133 -7.86 -8.97 -25.07
CA THR A 133 -6.88 -8.61 -26.10
C THR A 133 -5.73 -7.74 -25.56
N LEU A 134 -6.00 -6.76 -24.68
CA LEU A 134 -4.95 -5.95 -24.06
C LEU A 134 -4.01 -6.80 -23.21
N LEU A 135 -4.55 -7.71 -22.40
CA LEU A 135 -3.75 -8.63 -21.59
C LEU A 135 -2.95 -9.60 -22.48
N GLY A 136 -3.53 -10.03 -23.61
CA GLY A 136 -2.85 -10.81 -24.62
C GLY A 136 -1.68 -10.08 -25.25
N VAL A 137 -1.81 -8.79 -25.52
CA VAL A 137 -0.70 -7.93 -26.01
C VAL A 137 0.45 -7.89 -25.00
N TYR A 138 0.17 -7.75 -23.70
CA TYR A 138 1.23 -7.79 -22.69
C TYR A 138 1.94 -9.16 -22.64
N GLN A 139 1.19 -10.26 -22.72
CA GLN A 139 1.77 -11.60 -22.80
C GLN A 139 2.60 -11.81 -24.09
N PHE A 140 2.11 -11.30 -25.22
CA PHE A 140 2.83 -11.37 -26.48
C PHE A 140 4.17 -10.63 -26.41
N LEU A 141 4.20 -9.45 -25.80
CA LEU A 141 5.41 -8.66 -25.60
C LEU A 141 6.41 -9.35 -24.66
N GLU A 142 5.94 -10.05 -23.65
CA GLU A 142 6.79 -10.84 -22.74
C GLU A 142 7.53 -11.97 -23.45
N LYS A 143 7.01 -12.50 -24.56
CA LYS A 143 7.72 -13.51 -25.40
C LYS A 143 9.06 -13.00 -25.95
N PHE A 144 9.23 -11.67 -26.02
CA PHE A 144 10.48 -11.02 -26.42
C PHE A 144 11.37 -10.62 -25.22
N GLY A 145 11.08 -11.11 -24.01
CA GLY A 145 11.85 -10.81 -22.81
C GLY A 145 11.56 -9.46 -22.17
N ILE A 146 10.44 -8.79 -22.55
CA ILE A 146 9.98 -7.61 -21.81
C ILE A 146 9.54 -8.04 -20.41
N LEU A 147 10.01 -7.31 -19.39
CA LEU A 147 9.60 -7.49 -18.02
C LEU A 147 9.06 -6.18 -17.43
N TRP A 148 7.88 -6.27 -16.84
CA TRP A 148 7.19 -5.14 -16.23
C TRP A 148 7.67 -4.95 -14.78
N VAL A 149 8.94 -4.55 -14.61
CA VAL A 149 9.65 -4.56 -13.33
C VAL A 149 9.01 -3.65 -12.29
N GLY A 150 8.58 -2.45 -12.70
CA GLY A 150 7.95 -1.50 -11.79
C GLY A 150 7.19 -0.38 -12.52
N PRO A 151 6.46 0.46 -11.80
CA PRO A 151 5.75 1.59 -12.42
C PRO A 151 6.68 2.54 -13.19
N HIS A 152 7.90 2.72 -12.69
CA HIS A 152 8.92 3.61 -13.25
C HIS A 152 9.82 2.95 -14.27
N TYR A 153 9.80 1.62 -14.36
CA TYR A 153 10.75 0.88 -15.18
C TYR A 153 10.17 -0.38 -15.80
N THR A 154 10.28 -0.44 -17.11
CA THR A 154 10.04 -1.65 -17.91
C THR A 154 11.36 -2.07 -18.53
N HIS A 155 11.78 -3.30 -18.27
CA HIS A 155 12.94 -3.87 -18.95
C HIS A 155 12.57 -4.25 -20.38
N ILE A 156 13.28 -3.69 -21.35
CA ILE A 156 13.05 -3.94 -22.79
C ILE A 156 14.39 -4.27 -23.41
N PRO A 157 14.65 -5.56 -23.70
CA PRO A 157 15.90 -5.95 -24.36
C PRO A 157 15.88 -5.48 -25.81
N GLN A 158 17.03 -4.99 -26.30
CA GLN A 158 17.16 -4.68 -27.72
C GLN A 158 17.34 -5.98 -28.52
N GLN A 159 16.52 -6.18 -29.54
CA GLN A 159 16.54 -7.40 -30.36
C GLN A 159 16.42 -7.08 -31.85
N THR A 160 17.32 -7.65 -32.62
CA THR A 160 17.22 -7.65 -34.08
C THR A 160 17.92 -8.89 -34.63
N PRO A 161 17.23 -9.75 -35.42
CA PRO A 161 15.82 -9.65 -35.80
C PRO A 161 14.83 -9.99 -34.68
N LEU A 162 13.57 -9.49 -34.77
CA LEU A 162 12.47 -9.96 -33.92
C LEU A 162 11.84 -11.21 -34.54
N LEU A 163 11.97 -12.33 -33.84
CA LEU A 163 11.51 -13.65 -34.27
C LEU A 163 10.54 -14.26 -33.27
N LEU A 164 9.49 -14.93 -33.76
CA LEU A 164 8.57 -15.73 -32.95
C LEU A 164 8.34 -17.11 -33.59
N PRO A 165 8.27 -18.18 -32.81
CA PRO A 165 7.86 -19.48 -33.34
C PRO A 165 6.39 -19.46 -33.75
N GLU A 166 6.02 -20.18 -34.82
CA GLU A 166 4.62 -20.44 -35.14
C GLU A 166 3.98 -21.30 -34.06
N GLY A 167 2.70 -21.03 -33.78
CA GLY A 167 1.95 -21.76 -32.76
C GLY A 167 0.67 -21.07 -32.33
N GLN A 168 -0.13 -21.75 -31.56
CA GLN A 168 -1.37 -21.23 -31.00
C GLN A 168 -1.46 -21.55 -29.51
N GLU A 169 -1.82 -20.54 -28.73
CA GLU A 169 -1.95 -20.66 -27.28
C GLU A 169 -3.28 -20.05 -26.82
N ARG A 170 -3.97 -20.75 -25.94
CA ARG A 170 -5.16 -20.23 -25.23
C ARG A 170 -4.78 -20.08 -23.77
N ILE A 171 -4.80 -18.87 -23.26
CA ILE A 171 -4.28 -18.54 -21.94
C ILE A 171 -5.43 -18.01 -21.08
N SER A 172 -5.50 -18.52 -19.87
CA SER A 172 -6.46 -18.12 -18.85
C SER A 172 -5.76 -17.93 -17.52
N PRO A 173 -6.19 -16.99 -16.68
CA PRO A 173 -5.58 -16.78 -15.37
C PRO A 173 -5.76 -17.98 -14.45
N SER A 174 -4.79 -18.26 -13.60
CA SER A 174 -4.89 -19.31 -12.59
C SER A 174 -5.91 -18.99 -11.50
N PHE A 175 -6.11 -17.70 -11.21
CA PHE A 175 -7.15 -17.21 -10.29
C PHE A 175 -8.02 -16.16 -10.98
N ALA A 176 -9.33 -16.29 -10.86
CA ALA A 176 -10.27 -15.29 -11.40
C ALA A 176 -10.13 -13.94 -10.65
N ASN A 177 -9.94 -13.99 -9.34
CA ASN A 177 -9.78 -12.83 -8.47
C ASN A 177 -8.31 -12.60 -8.11
N ARG A 178 -7.73 -11.51 -8.60
CA ARG A 178 -6.32 -11.15 -8.44
C ARG A 178 -6.20 -9.68 -8.10
N LEU A 179 -6.74 -9.31 -6.94
CA LEU A 179 -6.89 -7.93 -6.55
C LEU A 179 -5.79 -7.47 -5.59
N THR A 180 -5.38 -6.23 -5.71
CA THR A 180 -4.48 -5.58 -4.75
C THR A 180 -4.91 -4.12 -4.51
N ALA A 181 -4.65 -3.62 -3.30
CA ALA A 181 -4.86 -2.22 -2.94
C ALA A 181 -3.90 -1.24 -3.63
N ILE A 182 -3.01 -1.71 -4.51
CA ILE A 182 -1.89 -0.92 -5.04
C ILE A 182 -2.41 0.31 -5.74
N GLY A 183 -3.23 0.66 -6.30
CA GLY A 183 -3.59 1.91 -6.98
C GLY A 183 -4.41 2.87 -6.12
N TRP A 184 -5.10 2.37 -5.11
CA TRP A 184 -5.99 3.19 -4.30
C TRP A 184 -5.24 3.91 -3.19
N ASN A 185 -5.25 5.23 -3.22
CA ASN A 185 -4.49 6.09 -2.31
C ASN A 185 -2.97 5.80 -2.29
N PHE A 186 -2.43 5.31 -3.42
CA PHE A 186 -1.01 4.95 -3.51
C PHE A 186 -0.11 6.09 -3.06
N MET A 187 -0.29 7.29 -3.60
CA MET A 187 0.56 8.45 -3.26
C MET A 187 0.44 8.84 -1.79
N SER A 188 -0.68 8.59 -1.13
CA SER A 188 -0.84 8.83 0.30
C SER A 188 -0.36 7.67 1.16
N LYS A 189 -0.44 6.43 0.67
CA LYS A 189 0.00 5.23 1.40
C LYS A 189 1.51 4.97 1.25
N PHE A 190 2.09 5.36 0.12
CA PHE A 190 3.51 5.19 -0.18
C PHE A 190 4.15 6.55 -0.45
N PRO A 191 4.62 7.26 0.58
CA PRO A 191 5.23 8.59 0.41
C PRO A 191 6.46 8.63 -0.50
N ASP A 192 7.13 7.49 -0.70
CA ASP A 192 8.23 7.32 -1.64
C ASP A 192 7.78 7.06 -3.08
N ALA A 193 6.46 7.03 -3.33
CA ALA A 193 5.90 6.69 -4.64
C ALA A 193 6.44 7.54 -5.80
N GLU A 194 6.78 8.79 -5.55
CA GLU A 194 7.34 9.69 -6.57
C GLU A 194 8.70 9.23 -7.12
N GLU A 195 9.41 8.39 -6.36
CA GLU A 195 10.62 7.74 -6.86
C GLU A 195 10.31 6.66 -7.92
N TYR A 196 9.09 6.14 -7.92
CA TYR A 196 8.65 5.03 -8.76
C TYR A 196 7.67 5.41 -9.87
N CYS A 197 6.99 6.55 -9.76
CA CYS A 197 6.02 6.97 -10.77
C CYS A 197 5.84 8.48 -10.79
N GLN A 198 5.46 9.02 -11.95
CA GLN A 198 5.10 10.43 -12.11
C GLN A 198 3.63 10.67 -11.80
N SER A 199 2.80 9.65 -11.92
CA SER A 199 1.37 9.73 -11.65
C SER A 199 0.82 8.41 -11.13
N VAL A 200 -0.33 8.47 -10.48
CA VAL A 200 -1.08 7.28 -10.05
C VAL A 200 -1.46 6.37 -11.24
N ASN A 201 -1.59 6.93 -12.45
CA ASN A 201 -1.88 6.16 -13.65
C ASN A 201 -0.75 5.20 -14.04
N ASP A 202 0.51 5.52 -13.71
CA ASP A 202 1.65 4.63 -13.98
C ASP A 202 1.54 3.34 -13.16
N ILE A 203 1.01 3.46 -11.95
CA ILE A 203 0.77 2.32 -11.05
C ILE A 203 -0.37 1.44 -11.55
N TYR A 204 -1.49 2.04 -11.96
CA TYR A 204 -2.59 1.28 -12.54
C TYR A 204 -2.17 0.57 -13.82
N ARG A 205 -1.36 1.24 -14.66
CA ARG A 205 -0.79 0.64 -15.87
C ARG A 205 0.14 -0.53 -15.52
N TRP A 206 0.97 -0.37 -14.50
CA TRP A 206 1.83 -1.46 -14.04
C TRP A 206 1.03 -2.64 -13.47
N ALA A 207 0.00 -2.39 -12.68
CA ALA A 207 -0.91 -3.42 -12.18
C ALA A 207 -1.60 -4.18 -13.32
N LEU A 208 -2.03 -3.47 -14.39
CA LEU A 208 -2.59 -4.08 -15.60
C LEU A 208 -1.58 -4.97 -16.33
N ARG A 209 -0.33 -4.51 -16.46
CA ARG A 209 0.75 -5.27 -17.09
C ARG A 209 1.12 -6.52 -16.31
N LEU A 210 1.00 -6.48 -14.97
CA LEU A 210 1.09 -7.65 -14.10
C LEU A 210 -0.19 -8.49 -14.07
N ARG A 211 -1.22 -8.09 -14.82
CA ARG A 211 -2.53 -8.75 -14.96
C ARG A 211 -3.30 -8.88 -13.65
N PHE A 212 -3.06 -7.97 -12.70
CA PHE A 212 -4.00 -7.83 -11.61
C PHE A 212 -5.38 -7.45 -12.14
N SER A 213 -6.43 -7.92 -11.46
CA SER A 213 -7.79 -7.67 -11.85
C SER A 213 -8.63 -7.31 -10.64
N ASN A 214 -9.25 -6.15 -10.68
CA ASN A 214 -10.27 -5.77 -9.70
C ASN A 214 -11.64 -6.42 -9.99
N ARG A 215 -11.68 -7.34 -10.92
CA ARG A 215 -12.89 -8.03 -11.35
C ARG A 215 -13.14 -9.21 -10.49
N SER A 216 -13.14 -8.98 -9.26
CA SER A 216 -13.82 -9.88 -8.40
C SER A 216 -15.30 -9.65 -8.58
N THR A 217 -16.02 -10.69 -8.68
CA THR A 217 -17.42 -10.72 -8.37
C THR A 217 -17.65 -10.30 -6.92
N VAL A 218 -16.59 -10.16 -6.12
CA VAL A 218 -16.67 -9.64 -4.77
C VAL A 218 -15.66 -8.50 -4.66
N VAL A 219 -16.14 -7.30 -4.64
CA VAL A 219 -15.34 -6.08 -4.65
C VAL A 219 -14.38 -6.03 -3.47
N GLY A 220 -13.11 -5.93 -3.79
CA GLY A 220 -12.05 -6.05 -2.83
C GLY A 220 -11.86 -4.92 -1.84
N HIS A 221 -12.58 -3.83 -1.92
CA HIS A 221 -12.36 -2.66 -1.07
C HIS A 221 -13.50 -2.32 -0.14
N GLY A 222 -14.58 -3.09 -0.17
CA GLY A 222 -15.71 -2.82 0.69
C GLY A 222 -15.52 -3.46 2.05
N CYS A 223 -15.41 -2.66 3.04
CA CYS A 223 -15.76 -2.95 4.41
C CYS A 223 -16.53 -1.74 4.93
N HIS A 224 -17.34 -1.95 5.98
CA HIS A 224 -18.10 -0.85 6.58
C HIS A 224 -19.15 -0.25 5.65
N SER A 225 -20.06 -1.06 5.14
CA SER A 225 -21.15 -0.59 4.27
C SER A 225 -21.97 0.54 4.90
N GLU A 226 -22.17 0.50 6.21
CA GLU A 226 -22.87 1.55 6.96
C GLU A 226 -22.20 2.92 6.85
N ASN A 227 -20.84 2.94 6.86
CA ASN A 227 -20.07 4.17 6.74
C ASN A 227 -20.12 4.72 5.31
N SER A 228 -20.05 3.85 4.31
CA SER A 228 -20.16 4.25 2.91
C SER A 228 -21.50 4.87 2.58
N LEU A 229 -22.55 4.37 3.20
CA LEU A 229 -23.93 4.91 3.10
C LEU A 229 -24.22 6.04 4.11
N LYS A 230 -23.24 6.44 4.94
CA LYS A 230 -23.38 7.50 5.95
C LYS A 230 -24.55 7.30 6.91
N LEU A 231 -24.88 6.04 7.26
CA LEU A 231 -26.06 5.74 8.08
C LEU A 231 -26.03 6.45 9.44
N LYS A 232 -24.85 6.63 10.04
CA LYS A 232 -24.67 7.42 11.27
C LYS A 232 -25.25 8.83 11.16
N THR A 233 -25.11 9.49 10.02
CA THR A 233 -25.64 10.84 9.79
C THR A 233 -27.11 10.81 9.42
N VAL A 234 -27.50 9.85 8.57
CA VAL A 234 -28.89 9.75 8.09
C VAL A 234 -29.85 9.35 9.23
N TRP A 235 -29.39 8.54 10.17
CA TRP A 235 -30.18 8.01 11.29
C TRP A 235 -29.83 8.60 12.65
N GLN A 236 -29.22 9.79 12.69
CA GLN A 236 -28.85 10.43 13.95
C GLN A 236 -30.03 10.59 14.94
N ASP A 237 -31.24 10.74 14.43
CA ASP A 237 -32.48 10.91 15.22
C ASP A 237 -33.12 9.56 15.61
N TYR A 238 -32.52 8.44 15.24
CA TYR A 238 -33.01 7.08 15.51
C TYR A 238 -31.97 6.24 16.25
N PRO A 239 -31.62 6.59 17.51
CA PRO A 239 -30.53 5.91 18.23
C PRO A 239 -30.79 4.42 18.46
N GLU A 240 -32.04 3.95 18.47
CA GLU A 240 -32.44 2.55 18.62
C GLU A 240 -31.97 1.66 17.47
N ARG A 241 -31.67 2.21 16.32
CA ARG A 241 -31.09 1.50 15.15
C ARG A 241 -29.59 1.18 15.30
N PHE A 242 -28.96 1.70 16.34
CA PHE A 242 -27.56 1.49 16.62
C PHE A 242 -27.33 0.62 17.84
N MET A 243 -26.20 -0.07 17.85
CA MET A 243 -25.78 -0.97 18.91
C MET A 243 -25.81 -0.29 20.29
N MET A 244 -26.38 -0.96 21.28
CA MET A 244 -26.31 -0.54 22.68
C MET A 244 -25.09 -1.19 23.34
N ARG A 245 -24.27 -0.37 24.01
CA ARG A 245 -23.15 -0.82 24.84
C ARG A 245 -23.63 -1.30 26.21
N GLU A 246 -22.71 -1.84 26.99
CA GLU A 246 -22.97 -2.35 28.33
C GLU A 246 -23.39 -1.24 29.31
N ASP A 247 -22.86 -0.04 29.13
CA ASP A 247 -23.24 1.16 29.90
C ASP A 247 -24.57 1.80 29.48
N GLY A 248 -25.30 1.18 28.54
CA GLY A 248 -26.57 1.68 28.01
C GLY A 248 -26.43 2.75 26.94
N THR A 249 -25.23 3.25 26.64
CA THR A 249 -24.99 4.21 25.55
C THR A 249 -25.08 3.58 24.17
N ARG A 250 -25.32 4.40 23.12
CA ARG A 250 -25.39 3.93 21.74
C ARG A 250 -24.06 4.11 21.02
N ASN A 251 -23.67 3.09 20.28
CA ASN A 251 -22.54 3.13 19.37
C ASN A 251 -23.02 3.42 17.95
N PHE A 252 -22.95 4.66 17.54
CA PHE A 252 -23.39 5.11 16.21
C PHE A 252 -22.51 4.63 15.05
N ASN A 253 -21.45 3.88 15.29
CA ASN A 253 -20.67 3.26 14.24
C ASN A 253 -21.11 1.82 13.96
N TYR A 254 -22.10 1.29 14.71
CA TYR A 254 -22.50 -0.10 14.61
C TYR A 254 -24.02 -0.25 14.68
N LEU A 255 -24.61 -1.00 13.77
CA LEU A 255 -26.07 -1.18 13.71
C LEU A 255 -26.58 -2.17 14.78
N CYS A 256 -27.81 -1.97 15.20
CA CYS A 256 -28.60 -2.96 15.94
C CYS A 256 -29.33 -3.87 14.95
N TRP A 257 -28.74 -5.01 14.62
CA TRP A 257 -29.22 -5.90 13.57
C TRP A 257 -30.56 -6.59 13.89
N THR A 258 -31.05 -6.54 15.13
CA THR A 258 -32.42 -6.99 15.48
C THR A 258 -33.46 -5.91 15.27
N ASP A 259 -33.09 -4.68 14.93
CA ASP A 259 -34.05 -3.64 14.65
C ASP A 259 -34.76 -3.90 13.31
N PRO A 260 -36.09 -4.02 13.28
CA PRO A 260 -36.82 -4.28 12.04
C PRO A 260 -36.56 -3.27 10.93
N ALA A 261 -36.38 -1.99 11.29
CA ALA A 261 -36.13 -0.92 10.34
C ALA A 261 -34.75 -1.07 9.66
N VAL A 262 -33.76 -1.71 10.33
CA VAL A 262 -32.46 -2.04 9.73
C VAL A 262 -32.61 -3.11 8.66
N THR A 263 -33.35 -4.19 8.94
CA THR A 263 -33.64 -5.24 7.96
C THR A 263 -34.41 -4.68 6.76
N GLU A 264 -35.47 -3.93 7.02
CA GLU A 264 -36.30 -3.30 5.97
C GLU A 264 -35.48 -2.36 5.08
N PHE A 265 -34.58 -1.59 5.69
CA PHE A 265 -33.68 -0.70 4.96
C PHE A 265 -32.77 -1.47 4.00
N TRP A 266 -32.10 -2.53 4.47
CA TRP A 266 -31.18 -3.30 3.62
C TRP A 266 -31.91 -3.97 2.46
N ILE A 267 -33.12 -4.50 2.68
CA ILE A 267 -33.95 -5.04 1.63
C ILE A 267 -34.30 -3.97 0.58
N LYS A 268 -34.81 -2.81 1.00
CA LYS A 268 -35.16 -1.71 0.09
C LYS A 268 -33.95 -1.13 -0.64
N ALA A 269 -32.81 -1.04 0.04
CA ALA A 269 -31.57 -0.54 -0.54
C ALA A 269 -31.05 -1.47 -1.64
N ALA A 270 -31.02 -2.77 -1.40
CA ALA A 270 -30.63 -3.75 -2.40
C ALA A 270 -31.62 -3.78 -3.59
N GLU A 271 -32.93 -3.71 -3.32
CA GLU A 271 -33.95 -3.63 -4.37
C GLU A 271 -33.78 -2.39 -5.24
N ALA A 272 -33.62 -1.22 -4.64
CA ALA A 272 -33.37 0.04 -5.36
C ALA A 272 -32.08 -0.03 -6.20
N TYR A 273 -31.02 -0.58 -5.62
CA TYR A 273 -29.75 -0.74 -6.30
C TYR A 273 -29.87 -1.62 -7.55
N PHE A 274 -30.43 -2.82 -7.43
CA PHE A 274 -30.59 -3.75 -8.55
C PHE A 274 -31.62 -3.28 -9.58
N SER A 275 -32.55 -2.45 -9.19
CA SER A 275 -33.50 -1.78 -10.11
C SER A 275 -32.87 -0.57 -10.82
N GLY A 276 -31.60 -0.22 -10.57
CA GLY A 276 -30.92 0.93 -11.14
C GLY A 276 -31.44 2.28 -10.61
N LEU A 277 -32.14 2.29 -9.48
CA LEU A 277 -32.58 3.50 -8.79
C LEU A 277 -31.45 4.11 -7.97
N GLY A 278 -31.54 5.39 -7.65
CA GLY A 278 -30.55 6.08 -6.82
C GLY A 278 -30.79 5.88 -5.32
N PRO A 279 -29.77 6.11 -4.47
CA PRO A 279 -29.87 5.95 -3.01
C PRO A 279 -30.86 6.89 -2.34
N GLU A 280 -31.25 7.99 -2.99
CA GLU A 280 -32.27 8.91 -2.53
C GLU A 280 -33.67 8.28 -2.39
N THR A 281 -33.93 7.22 -3.15
CA THR A 281 -35.22 6.48 -3.10
C THR A 281 -35.41 5.73 -1.79
N VAL A 282 -34.32 5.48 -1.07
CA VAL A 282 -34.33 4.85 0.27
C VAL A 282 -33.94 5.82 1.38
N GLY A 283 -34.08 7.14 1.10
CA GLY A 283 -33.85 8.19 2.10
C GLY A 283 -32.39 8.59 2.32
N LEU A 284 -31.44 8.05 1.54
CA LEU A 284 -30.03 8.43 1.63
C LEU A 284 -29.77 9.71 0.83
N LYS A 285 -29.05 10.66 1.43
CA LYS A 285 -28.77 11.99 0.81
C LYS A 285 -27.30 12.35 0.97
N GLY A 286 -26.80 13.20 0.06
CA GLY A 286 -25.43 13.73 0.15
C GLY A 286 -24.33 12.67 -0.06
N LEU A 287 -24.64 11.61 -0.79
CA LEU A 287 -23.69 10.60 -1.23
C LEU A 287 -23.09 11.01 -2.57
N ASN A 288 -21.80 10.81 -2.75
CA ASN A 288 -21.14 11.05 -4.01
C ASN A 288 -21.20 9.79 -4.87
N PRO A 289 -21.85 9.82 -6.03
CA PRO A 289 -21.85 8.69 -6.97
C PRO A 289 -20.44 8.26 -7.33
N TYR A 290 -20.23 6.97 -7.48
CA TYR A 290 -18.94 6.42 -7.83
C TYR A 290 -18.98 5.75 -9.21
N LEU A 291 -18.11 6.20 -10.12
CA LEU A 291 -17.99 5.69 -11.49
C LEU A 291 -19.32 5.83 -12.25
N LYS A 292 -19.81 4.74 -12.82
CA LYS A 292 -21.07 4.66 -13.55
C LYS A 292 -22.29 4.37 -12.64
N SER A 293 -22.05 4.10 -11.35
CA SER A 293 -23.10 3.84 -10.38
C SER A 293 -23.73 5.15 -9.91
N LYS A 294 -25.02 5.10 -9.57
CA LYS A 294 -25.70 6.19 -8.84
C LYS A 294 -25.35 6.18 -7.34
N TRP A 295 -24.78 5.07 -6.87
CA TRP A 295 -24.44 4.81 -5.48
C TRP A 295 -22.99 5.18 -5.18
N PRO A 296 -22.62 5.41 -3.93
CA PRO A 296 -21.23 5.72 -3.57
C PRO A 296 -20.36 4.48 -3.70
N TRP A 297 -19.05 4.69 -3.69
CA TRP A 297 -18.11 3.59 -3.48
C TRP A 297 -18.44 2.88 -2.14
N PRO A 298 -18.46 1.53 -2.08
CA PRO A 298 -18.05 0.57 -3.10
C PRO A 298 -19.21 -0.05 -3.92
N PHE A 299 -20.37 0.57 -3.99
CA PHE A 299 -21.56 0.07 -4.69
C PHE A 299 -21.50 0.45 -6.17
N PHE A 300 -20.71 -0.26 -6.95
CA PHE A 300 -20.55 0.02 -8.40
C PHE A 300 -20.64 -1.22 -9.29
N ASN A 301 -20.64 -2.43 -8.72
CA ASN A 301 -20.85 -3.66 -9.46
C ASN A 301 -22.34 -3.94 -9.57
N GLU A 302 -22.91 -3.77 -10.75
CA GLU A 302 -24.35 -3.95 -11.01
C GLU A 302 -24.92 -5.31 -10.61
N ASN A 303 -24.07 -6.34 -10.44
CA ASN A 303 -24.46 -7.70 -10.11
C ASN A 303 -24.34 -8.02 -8.61
N GLU A 304 -23.82 -7.10 -7.81
CA GLU A 304 -23.51 -7.36 -6.40
C GLU A 304 -23.88 -6.20 -5.51
N PHE A 305 -24.56 -6.50 -4.42
CA PHE A 305 -24.85 -5.55 -3.36
C PHE A 305 -24.17 -5.99 -2.07
N MET A 306 -23.45 -5.09 -1.43
CA MET A 306 -22.59 -5.41 -0.30
C MET A 306 -23.25 -5.06 1.04
N ILE A 307 -23.18 -6.01 1.97
CA ILE A 307 -23.56 -5.82 3.37
C ILE A 307 -22.39 -6.26 4.24
N ASP A 308 -21.47 -5.34 4.53
CA ASP A 308 -20.31 -5.58 5.38
C ASP A 308 -20.47 -4.80 6.69
N PRO A 309 -20.72 -5.48 7.83
CA PRO A 309 -20.77 -4.83 9.13
C PRO A 309 -19.45 -4.14 9.49
N HIS A 310 -19.51 -3.12 10.31
CA HIS A 310 -18.33 -2.42 10.79
C HIS A 310 -17.42 -3.35 11.63
N ASP A 311 -16.11 -3.32 11.40
CA ASP A 311 -15.17 -4.26 12.00
C ASP A 311 -14.74 -3.90 13.43
N ASN A 312 -14.81 -2.63 13.79
CA ASN A 312 -14.34 -2.13 15.10
C ASN A 312 -15.35 -1.22 15.77
N ASP A 313 -16.08 -1.76 16.71
CA ASP A 313 -17.10 -1.07 17.48
C ASP A 313 -16.62 -0.59 18.86
N GLY A 314 -15.34 -0.83 19.20
CA GLY A 314 -14.79 -0.51 20.52
C GLY A 314 -15.31 -1.42 21.64
N THR A 315 -15.97 -2.53 21.31
CA THR A 315 -16.36 -3.57 22.27
C THR A 315 -15.40 -4.77 22.19
N THR A 316 -15.30 -5.53 23.26
CA THR A 316 -14.43 -6.70 23.31
C THR A 316 -15.06 -7.95 22.72
N ASP A 317 -16.40 -8.01 22.64
CA ASP A 317 -17.16 -9.21 22.28
C ASP A 317 -18.15 -9.04 21.12
N GLY A 318 -18.26 -7.83 20.54
CA GLY A 318 -19.10 -7.57 19.38
C GLY A 318 -20.61 -7.68 19.63
N ARG A 319 -21.07 -7.56 20.88
CA ARG A 319 -22.49 -7.78 21.24
C ARG A 319 -23.25 -6.50 21.48
N CYS A 320 -24.39 -6.37 20.84
CA CYS A 320 -25.40 -5.37 21.20
C CYS A 320 -26.13 -5.77 22.51
N ARG A 321 -26.21 -4.87 23.47
CA ARG A 321 -26.85 -5.10 24.79
C ARG A 321 -28.31 -4.70 24.87
N CYS A 322 -28.96 -4.37 23.75
CA CYS A 322 -30.35 -4.01 23.77
C CYS A 322 -31.25 -5.21 24.10
N PRO A 323 -32.46 -5.01 24.68
CA PRO A 323 -33.37 -6.10 25.05
C PRO A 323 -33.69 -7.07 23.91
N ARG A 324 -33.89 -6.56 22.68
CA ARG A 324 -34.18 -7.42 21.50
C ARG A 324 -33.01 -8.35 21.17
N CYS A 325 -31.76 -7.82 21.15
CA CYS A 325 -30.60 -8.65 20.87
C CYS A 325 -30.33 -9.67 21.98
N ASN A 326 -30.58 -9.30 23.23
CA ASN A 326 -30.45 -10.24 24.36
C ASN A 326 -31.48 -11.37 24.24
N ALA A 327 -32.77 -11.06 24.03
CA ALA A 327 -33.82 -12.06 23.85
C ALA A 327 -33.55 -12.98 22.64
N TYR A 328 -33.02 -12.44 21.54
CA TYR A 328 -32.64 -13.27 20.41
C TYR A 328 -31.53 -14.27 20.76
N ARG A 329 -30.47 -13.83 21.48
CA ARG A 329 -29.37 -14.69 21.89
C ARG A 329 -29.79 -15.79 22.88
N GLU A 330 -30.79 -15.53 23.73
CA GLU A 330 -31.35 -16.55 24.64
C GLU A 330 -31.96 -17.72 23.85
N GLN A 331 -32.57 -17.44 22.68
CA GLN A 331 -33.18 -18.44 21.80
C GLN A 331 -32.16 -19.09 20.83
N HIS A 332 -31.12 -18.34 20.47
CA HIS A 332 -30.12 -18.71 19.46
C HIS A 332 -28.71 -18.49 20.04
N PRO A 333 -28.18 -19.36 20.90
CA PRO A 333 -26.90 -19.18 21.55
C PRO A 333 -25.76 -18.99 20.51
N CYS A 334 -25.17 -17.81 20.46
CA CYS A 334 -24.01 -17.48 19.65
C CYS A 334 -23.03 -16.64 20.46
N PRO A 335 -21.71 -16.74 20.20
CA PRO A 335 -20.71 -16.00 20.95
C PRO A 335 -20.71 -14.50 20.69
N ASP A 336 -21.33 -14.06 19.61
CA ASP A 336 -21.45 -12.68 19.15
C ASP A 336 -22.79 -12.44 18.43
N ASP A 337 -22.92 -11.38 17.66
CA ASP A 337 -24.14 -11.08 16.91
C ASP A 337 -24.16 -11.69 15.48
N SER A 338 -23.26 -12.64 15.14
CA SER A 338 -23.15 -13.20 13.80
C SER A 338 -24.44 -13.80 13.27
N GLU A 339 -25.15 -14.62 14.08
CA GLU A 339 -26.46 -15.21 13.67
C GLU A 339 -27.49 -14.15 13.32
N ILE A 340 -27.50 -13.04 14.08
CA ILE A 340 -28.43 -11.93 13.86
C ILE A 340 -28.11 -11.25 12.53
N VAL A 341 -26.85 -10.99 12.25
CA VAL A 341 -26.38 -10.38 11.00
C VAL A 341 -26.68 -11.29 9.81
N TRP A 342 -26.42 -12.59 9.93
CA TRP A 342 -26.71 -13.56 8.89
C TRP A 342 -28.19 -13.63 8.54
N LYS A 343 -29.07 -13.51 9.53
CA LYS A 343 -30.53 -13.45 9.28
C LYS A 343 -30.92 -12.29 8.36
N VAL A 344 -30.32 -11.12 8.58
CA VAL A 344 -30.54 -9.96 7.70
C VAL A 344 -29.98 -10.18 6.32
N ILE A 345 -28.72 -10.64 6.21
CA ILE A 345 -28.07 -10.92 4.92
C ILE A 345 -28.88 -11.93 4.10
N VAL A 346 -29.36 -13.01 4.72
CA VAL A 346 -30.15 -14.04 4.07
C VAL A 346 -31.51 -13.49 3.60
N ALA A 347 -32.19 -12.68 4.41
CA ALA A 347 -33.45 -12.07 4.00
C ALA A 347 -33.28 -11.16 2.76
N VAL A 348 -32.19 -10.42 2.67
CA VAL A 348 -31.87 -9.59 1.49
C VAL A 348 -31.48 -10.48 0.31
N ALA A 349 -30.73 -11.57 0.52
CA ALA A 349 -30.34 -12.50 -0.54
C ALA A 349 -31.54 -13.26 -1.14
N GLU A 350 -32.47 -13.67 -0.31
CA GLU A 350 -33.72 -14.33 -0.76
C GLU A 350 -34.57 -13.37 -1.61
N MET A 351 -34.76 -12.13 -1.16
CA MET A 351 -35.43 -11.08 -1.96
C MET A 351 -34.70 -10.88 -3.30
N ALA A 352 -33.37 -10.78 -3.29
CA ALA A 352 -32.60 -10.58 -4.50
C ALA A 352 -32.70 -11.80 -5.44
N LYS A 353 -32.68 -13.03 -4.92
CA LYS A 353 -32.83 -14.26 -5.69
C LYS A 353 -34.20 -14.33 -6.38
N GLU A 354 -35.28 -13.92 -5.68
CA GLU A 354 -36.63 -13.93 -6.20
C GLU A 354 -36.86 -12.86 -7.28
N LYS A 355 -36.45 -11.59 -6.98
CA LYS A 355 -36.78 -10.45 -7.85
C LYS A 355 -35.74 -10.18 -8.93
N PHE A 356 -34.47 -10.57 -8.70
CA PHE A 356 -33.34 -10.25 -9.55
C PHE A 356 -32.43 -11.48 -9.76
N PRO A 357 -32.88 -12.48 -10.52
CA PRO A 357 -32.08 -13.69 -10.79
C PRO A 357 -30.68 -13.35 -11.33
N GLY A 358 -29.67 -14.00 -10.81
CA GLY A 358 -28.27 -13.75 -11.19
C GLY A 358 -27.59 -12.60 -10.45
N LYS A 359 -28.27 -11.95 -9.49
CA LYS A 359 -27.66 -10.95 -8.60
C LYS A 359 -27.26 -11.58 -7.28
N TYR A 360 -26.19 -11.05 -6.69
CA TYR A 360 -25.55 -11.58 -5.49
C TYR A 360 -25.54 -10.57 -4.34
N ILE A 361 -25.64 -11.08 -3.12
CA ILE A 361 -25.31 -10.32 -1.92
C ILE A 361 -23.92 -10.72 -1.47
N THR A 362 -23.08 -9.74 -1.16
CA THR A 362 -21.70 -9.99 -0.75
C THR A 362 -21.48 -9.54 0.69
N THR A 363 -20.65 -10.27 1.42
CA THR A 363 -20.28 -9.91 2.80
C THR A 363 -18.85 -10.30 3.14
N LEU A 364 -18.27 -9.59 4.11
CA LEU A 364 -16.94 -9.84 4.65
C LEU A 364 -17.02 -10.59 5.97
N ILE A 365 -16.36 -11.70 6.06
CA ILE A 365 -16.19 -12.43 7.31
C ILE A 365 -14.93 -11.96 8.02
N TYR A 366 -15.15 -11.26 9.12
CA TYR A 366 -14.10 -10.68 9.96
C TYR A 366 -14.31 -11.09 11.42
N PRO A 367 -13.70 -12.20 11.85
CA PRO A 367 -13.83 -12.64 13.25
C PRO A 367 -13.34 -11.58 14.25
N PRO A 368 -13.92 -11.53 15.46
CA PRO A 368 -14.93 -12.46 16.01
C PRO A 368 -16.37 -12.18 15.58
N LYS A 369 -16.66 -11.12 14.82
CA LYS A 369 -18.01 -10.58 14.63
C LYS A 369 -18.83 -11.24 13.54
N MET A 370 -18.18 -11.95 12.62
CA MET A 370 -18.86 -12.67 11.56
C MET A 370 -18.34 -14.10 11.53
N GLN A 371 -18.94 -14.92 12.36
CA GLN A 371 -18.69 -16.36 12.38
C GLN A 371 -19.65 -17.09 11.45
N MET A 372 -19.37 -18.36 11.22
CA MET A 372 -20.24 -19.22 10.46
C MET A 372 -21.62 -19.33 11.14
N PRO A 373 -22.73 -19.17 10.40
CA PRO A 373 -24.06 -19.34 10.97
C PRO A 373 -24.27 -20.80 11.37
N LYS A 374 -24.98 -21.02 12.48
CA LYS A 374 -25.32 -22.35 12.99
C LYS A 374 -26.76 -22.75 12.66
N THR A 375 -27.66 -21.78 12.61
CA THR A 375 -29.09 -21.99 12.44
C THR A 375 -29.63 -21.42 11.13
N VAL A 376 -28.94 -20.46 10.54
CA VAL A 376 -29.34 -19.81 9.30
C VAL A 376 -28.69 -20.52 8.10
N LYS A 377 -29.50 -20.91 7.11
CA LYS A 377 -28.97 -21.49 5.86
C LYS A 377 -28.62 -20.37 4.88
N ILE A 378 -27.42 -20.39 4.37
CA ILE A 378 -26.92 -19.39 3.40
C ILE A 378 -27.44 -19.78 1.99
N PRO A 379 -28.13 -18.88 1.25
CA PRO A 379 -28.51 -19.10 -0.14
C PRO A 379 -27.32 -19.10 -1.11
N ASP A 380 -27.48 -19.72 -2.27
CA ASP A 380 -26.45 -19.84 -3.32
C ASP A 380 -26.07 -18.53 -4.01
N ASN A 381 -26.87 -17.47 -3.84
CA ASN A 381 -26.58 -16.13 -4.32
C ASN A 381 -25.87 -15.24 -3.26
N VAL A 382 -25.25 -15.84 -2.27
CA VAL A 382 -24.40 -15.13 -1.31
C VAL A 382 -22.94 -15.45 -1.61
N ARG A 383 -22.13 -14.38 -1.73
CA ARG A 383 -20.68 -14.44 -1.86
C ARG A 383 -20.03 -13.96 -0.58
N VAL A 384 -19.01 -14.70 -0.16
CA VAL A 384 -18.39 -14.49 1.14
C VAL A 384 -16.90 -14.26 0.97
N ARG A 385 -16.39 -13.10 1.41
CA ARG A 385 -14.96 -12.90 1.59
C ARG A 385 -14.56 -13.27 3.00
N ILE A 386 -13.53 -14.08 3.12
CA ILE A 386 -12.98 -14.40 4.44
C ILE A 386 -11.60 -13.79 4.61
N CYS A 387 -11.40 -13.15 5.76
CA CYS A 387 -10.10 -12.68 6.17
C CYS A 387 -9.25 -13.86 6.63
N THR A 388 -8.09 -14.03 6.01
CA THR A 388 -7.10 -15.04 6.35
C THR A 388 -5.75 -14.41 6.65
N SER A 389 -4.84 -15.14 7.28
CA SER A 389 -3.49 -14.65 7.55
C SER A 389 -2.72 -14.36 6.27
N GLY A 390 -2.97 -15.19 5.25
CA GLY A 390 -2.28 -15.10 3.98
C GLY A 390 -0.81 -15.58 4.04
N PRO A 391 -0.06 -15.40 2.94
CA PRO A 391 1.26 -15.99 2.79
C PRO A 391 2.29 -15.48 3.81
N LYS A 392 2.16 -14.27 4.32
CA LYS A 392 3.16 -13.69 5.23
C LYS A 392 3.35 -14.45 6.55
N GLU A 393 2.33 -15.17 7.00
CA GLU A 393 2.33 -15.83 8.31
C GLU A 393 2.48 -17.34 8.24
N ILE A 394 2.48 -17.96 7.04
CA ILE A 394 2.54 -19.43 6.94
C ILE A 394 3.87 -20.05 7.38
N ALA A 395 4.89 -19.22 7.57
CA ALA A 395 6.12 -19.67 8.24
C ALA A 395 5.90 -20.07 9.71
N THR A 396 4.82 -19.56 10.34
CA THR A 396 4.41 -19.96 11.68
C THR A 396 3.83 -21.38 11.65
N PRO A 397 4.26 -22.31 12.51
CA PRO A 397 3.71 -23.66 12.55
C PRO A 397 2.19 -23.66 12.66
N ASN A 398 1.54 -24.59 11.95
CA ASN A 398 0.08 -24.81 11.92
C ASN A 398 -0.75 -23.65 11.32
N ARG A 399 -0.16 -22.50 10.97
CA ARG A 399 -0.92 -21.38 10.43
C ARG A 399 -1.53 -21.68 9.05
N LEU A 400 -0.74 -22.25 8.15
CA LEU A 400 -1.23 -22.64 6.84
C LEU A 400 -2.41 -23.64 6.95
N GLU A 401 -2.28 -24.68 7.77
CA GLU A 401 -3.35 -25.67 7.92
C GLU A 401 -4.61 -25.08 8.57
N SER A 402 -4.44 -24.16 9.54
CA SER A 402 -5.57 -23.43 10.13
C SER A 402 -6.31 -22.55 9.11
N ASP A 403 -5.58 -21.87 8.22
CA ASP A 403 -6.19 -21.11 7.12
C ASP A 403 -6.91 -22.05 6.14
N LEU A 404 -6.27 -23.16 5.76
CA LEU A 404 -6.87 -24.14 4.84
C LEU A 404 -8.13 -24.79 5.41
N GLU A 405 -8.14 -25.11 6.69
CA GLU A 405 -9.33 -25.67 7.37
C GLU A 405 -10.50 -24.67 7.31
N LEU A 406 -10.25 -23.40 7.63
CA LEU A 406 -11.28 -22.38 7.53
C LEU A 406 -11.78 -22.21 6.09
N ILE A 407 -10.88 -22.14 5.12
CA ILE A 407 -11.24 -21.98 3.71
C ILE A 407 -12.08 -23.17 3.23
N ARG A 408 -11.69 -24.42 3.58
CA ARG A 408 -12.46 -25.62 3.22
C ARG A 408 -13.86 -25.56 3.80
N THR A 409 -13.99 -25.21 5.07
CA THR A 409 -15.28 -25.13 5.76
C THR A 409 -16.22 -24.11 5.09
N TRP A 410 -15.71 -22.94 4.72
CA TRP A 410 -16.51 -21.94 4.00
C TRP A 410 -16.78 -22.33 2.55
N LYS A 411 -15.82 -22.95 1.87
CA LYS A 411 -16.01 -23.47 0.51
C LYS A 411 -17.16 -24.47 0.44
N ASP A 412 -17.27 -25.35 1.46
CA ASP A 412 -18.34 -26.36 1.53
C ASP A 412 -19.74 -25.73 1.72
N LEU A 413 -19.79 -24.48 2.23
CA LEU A 413 -21.04 -23.72 2.38
C LEU A 413 -21.43 -22.92 1.13
N VAL A 414 -20.49 -22.24 0.50
CA VAL A 414 -20.81 -21.24 -0.55
C VAL A 414 -20.23 -21.55 -1.92
N GLY A 415 -19.39 -22.59 -2.04
CA GLY A 415 -18.66 -22.92 -3.26
C GLY A 415 -17.36 -22.11 -3.42
N ALA A 416 -16.37 -22.67 -4.12
CA ALA A 416 -15.07 -22.04 -4.31
C ALA A 416 -15.17 -20.73 -5.11
N GLU A 417 -16.04 -20.67 -6.10
CA GLU A 417 -16.28 -19.52 -6.96
C GLU A 417 -16.91 -18.32 -6.23
N ASN A 418 -17.60 -18.58 -5.13
CA ASN A 418 -18.23 -17.57 -4.28
C ASN A 418 -17.39 -17.19 -3.04
N LEU A 419 -16.14 -17.70 -2.96
CA LEU A 419 -15.28 -17.57 -1.81
C LEU A 419 -13.92 -16.95 -2.15
N PRO A 420 -13.83 -15.65 -2.49
CA PRO A 420 -12.54 -14.96 -2.52
C PRO A 420 -12.02 -14.70 -1.10
N LEU A 421 -10.69 -14.61 -0.98
CA LEU A 421 -10.04 -14.34 0.29
C LEU A 421 -9.69 -12.85 0.42
N TRP A 422 -9.63 -12.38 1.66
CA TRP A 422 -8.98 -11.15 2.03
C TRP A 422 -7.70 -11.46 2.80
N THR A 423 -6.56 -11.09 2.27
CA THR A 423 -5.26 -11.34 2.88
C THR A 423 -4.52 -10.05 3.15
N TYR A 424 -3.64 -10.09 4.13
CA TYR A 424 -2.91 -8.91 4.57
C TYR A 424 -1.44 -9.01 4.18
N GLN A 425 -1.00 -8.09 3.33
CA GLN A 425 0.42 -7.80 3.10
C GLN A 425 0.82 -6.53 3.86
N CYS A 426 0.36 -6.45 5.10
CA CYS A 426 0.62 -5.33 5.99
C CYS A 426 1.92 -5.55 6.74
N MET A 427 2.67 -4.47 6.98
CA MET A 427 3.88 -4.53 7.80
C MET A 427 3.56 -4.88 9.25
N ILE A 428 4.38 -5.75 9.85
CA ILE A 428 4.24 -6.16 11.25
C ILE A 428 4.67 -5.05 12.22
N PHE A 429 5.64 -4.25 11.80
CA PHE A 429 6.35 -3.31 12.67
C PHE A 429 5.55 -2.03 12.91
N ALA A 430 5.94 -1.30 13.96
CA ALA A 430 5.24 -0.12 14.41
C ALA A 430 4.90 0.86 13.28
N ARG A 431 3.78 1.55 13.40
CA ARG A 431 3.25 2.49 12.40
C ARG A 431 4.22 3.58 11.95
N ARG A 432 5.36 3.76 12.63
CA ARG A 432 6.29 4.87 12.46
C ARG A 432 7.53 4.51 11.68
N LEU A 433 7.98 3.26 11.81
CA LEU A 433 9.15 2.74 11.10
C LEU A 433 8.80 1.42 10.42
N PRO A 434 9.33 1.17 9.21
CA PRO A 434 8.96 0.01 8.43
C PRO A 434 9.52 -1.33 8.94
N GLY A 435 10.49 -1.32 9.84
CA GLY A 435 11.17 -2.55 10.26
C GLY A 435 12.07 -3.15 9.19
N PRO A 436 12.49 -4.41 9.33
CA PRO A 436 13.16 -5.14 8.27
C PRO A 436 12.19 -5.48 7.13
N PRO A 437 12.69 -5.77 5.92
CA PRO A 437 11.86 -6.11 4.78
C PRO A 437 10.96 -7.32 5.03
N GLU A 438 9.70 -7.17 4.68
CA GLU A 438 8.73 -8.26 4.57
C GLU A 438 8.76 -8.79 3.14
N THR A 439 9.56 -9.81 2.86
CA THR A 439 9.61 -10.47 1.56
C THR A 439 9.53 -11.98 1.73
N TYR A 440 8.64 -12.62 0.95
CA TYR A 440 8.33 -14.04 1.11
C TYR A 440 7.76 -14.66 -0.19
N PRO A 441 8.42 -14.52 -1.33
CA PRO A 441 7.91 -15.00 -2.62
C PRO A 441 7.66 -16.52 -2.66
N HIS A 442 8.50 -17.33 -2.00
CA HIS A 442 8.32 -18.78 -1.94
C HIS A 442 7.12 -19.17 -1.07
N LEU A 443 6.91 -18.48 0.06
CA LEU A 443 5.71 -18.68 0.88
C LEU A 443 4.44 -18.26 0.13
N THR A 444 4.54 -17.22 -0.71
CA THR A 444 3.43 -16.81 -1.57
C THR A 444 3.04 -17.90 -2.56
N ASP A 445 4.01 -18.54 -3.23
CA ASP A 445 3.74 -19.64 -4.15
C ASP A 445 3.15 -20.85 -3.42
N GLU A 446 3.73 -21.23 -2.28
CA GLU A 446 3.22 -22.32 -1.46
C GLU A 446 1.76 -22.10 -1.07
N TYR A 447 1.43 -20.92 -0.58
CA TYR A 447 0.07 -20.55 -0.17
C TYR A 447 -0.89 -20.60 -1.37
N LEU A 448 -0.53 -19.98 -2.49
CA LEU A 448 -1.35 -19.94 -3.70
C LEU A 448 -1.63 -21.34 -4.25
N ARG A 449 -0.64 -22.22 -4.31
CA ARG A 449 -0.84 -23.63 -4.76
C ARG A 449 -1.84 -24.36 -3.88
N LYS A 450 -1.81 -24.13 -2.57
CA LYS A 450 -2.70 -24.81 -1.62
C LYS A 450 -4.13 -24.27 -1.69
N ILE A 451 -4.32 -22.97 -1.89
CA ILE A 451 -5.66 -22.36 -1.94
C ILE A 451 -6.33 -22.44 -3.31
N LYS A 452 -5.58 -22.68 -4.39
CA LYS A 452 -6.13 -22.70 -5.76
C LYS A 452 -7.38 -23.55 -5.95
N PRO A 453 -7.48 -24.79 -5.43
CA PRO A 453 -8.70 -25.61 -5.57
C PRO A 453 -9.84 -25.19 -4.62
N LEU A 454 -9.62 -24.20 -3.76
CA LEU A 454 -10.52 -23.88 -2.64
C LEU A 454 -11.19 -22.52 -2.78
N THR A 455 -10.70 -21.63 -3.65
CA THR A 455 -11.14 -20.24 -3.70
C THR A 455 -11.04 -19.64 -5.10
N ALA A 456 -11.86 -18.64 -5.39
CA ALA A 456 -11.77 -17.86 -6.62
C ALA A 456 -10.48 -16.99 -6.73
N GLY A 457 -9.76 -16.84 -5.65
CA GLY A 457 -8.56 -16.01 -5.55
C GLY A 457 -8.53 -15.13 -4.32
N MET A 458 -7.73 -14.08 -4.35
CA MET A 458 -7.56 -13.24 -3.17
C MET A 458 -7.39 -11.75 -3.46
N TYR A 459 -7.76 -10.96 -2.48
CA TYR A 459 -7.40 -9.56 -2.34
C TYR A 459 -6.19 -9.43 -1.42
N LEU A 460 -5.20 -8.69 -1.87
CA LEU A 460 -3.99 -8.36 -1.11
C LEU A 460 -4.11 -6.96 -0.54
N GLU A 461 -4.43 -6.85 0.74
CA GLU A 461 -4.39 -5.56 1.43
C GLU A 461 -2.95 -5.19 1.75
N MET A 462 -2.48 -4.11 1.11
CA MET A 462 -1.13 -3.60 1.32
C MET A 462 -1.14 -2.33 2.16
N HIS A 463 -0.54 -2.40 3.33
CA HIS A 463 -0.26 -1.25 4.20
C HIS A 463 1.23 -1.16 4.47
N ALA A 464 2.02 -0.98 3.42
CA ALA A 464 3.44 -0.72 3.58
C ALA A 464 3.70 0.76 3.84
N LEU A 465 4.73 1.06 4.61
CA LEU A 465 5.17 2.45 4.82
C LEU A 465 5.96 2.98 3.64
N THR A 466 6.60 2.10 2.86
CA THR A 466 7.29 2.44 1.63
C THR A 466 6.99 1.44 0.53
N PHE A 467 7.00 1.88 -0.72
CA PHE A 467 6.82 1.00 -1.88
C PHE A 467 7.99 0.03 -2.05
N THR A 468 9.20 0.46 -1.75
CA THR A 468 10.43 -0.34 -1.84
C THR A 468 10.32 -1.68 -1.11
N TYR A 469 9.63 -1.71 0.04
CA TYR A 469 9.40 -2.93 0.82
C TYR A 469 8.42 -3.93 0.17
N LYS A 470 7.54 -3.47 -0.73
CA LYS A 470 6.49 -4.29 -1.33
C LYS A 470 6.66 -4.47 -2.84
N TRP A 471 7.68 -3.88 -3.41
CA TRP A 471 7.92 -3.91 -4.85
C TRP A 471 8.05 -5.35 -5.38
N LEU A 472 8.98 -6.13 -4.84
CA LEU A 472 9.20 -7.52 -5.25
C LEU A 472 7.98 -8.40 -4.99
N ASP A 473 7.39 -8.32 -3.79
CA ASP A 473 6.25 -9.17 -3.42
C ASP A 473 4.99 -8.84 -4.24
N THR A 474 4.81 -7.58 -4.62
CA THR A 474 3.73 -7.18 -5.55
C THR A 474 3.95 -7.78 -6.92
N TYR A 475 5.17 -7.65 -7.48
CA TYR A 475 5.53 -8.25 -8.75
C TYR A 475 5.27 -9.77 -8.74
N MET A 476 5.83 -10.46 -7.77
CA MET A 476 5.69 -11.91 -7.64
C MET A 476 4.23 -12.35 -7.45
N SER A 477 3.47 -11.65 -6.60
CA SER A 477 2.04 -11.94 -6.41
C SER A 477 1.24 -11.83 -7.71
N GLY A 478 1.49 -10.79 -8.51
CA GLY A 478 0.82 -10.63 -9.81
C GLY A 478 1.14 -11.76 -10.78
N ARG A 479 2.43 -12.10 -10.90
CA ARG A 479 2.92 -13.18 -11.76
C ARG A 479 2.33 -14.54 -11.36
N LEU A 480 2.44 -14.90 -10.08
CA LEU A 480 2.02 -16.20 -9.55
C LEU A 480 0.48 -16.35 -9.51
N MET A 481 -0.28 -15.29 -9.25
CA MET A 481 -1.75 -15.36 -9.34
C MET A 481 -2.24 -15.45 -10.77
N TRP A 482 -1.48 -14.94 -11.72
CA TRP A 482 -1.78 -15.09 -13.14
C TRP A 482 -1.49 -16.51 -13.63
N ASP A 483 -0.30 -17.01 -13.37
CA ASP A 483 0.17 -18.31 -13.87
C ASP A 483 0.91 -19.11 -12.78
N GLN A 484 0.24 -20.12 -12.25
CA GLN A 484 0.77 -21.06 -11.23
C GLN A 484 1.76 -22.10 -11.80
N SER A 485 2.01 -22.11 -13.10
CA SER A 485 3.04 -22.98 -13.69
C SER A 485 4.43 -22.37 -13.61
N LEU A 486 4.54 -21.06 -13.30
CA LEU A 486 5.81 -20.38 -13.18
C LEU A 486 6.67 -20.93 -12.04
N SER A 487 7.98 -20.95 -12.28
CA SER A 487 8.99 -21.22 -11.25
C SER A 487 9.32 -19.91 -10.52
N VAL A 488 9.21 -19.92 -9.20
CA VAL A 488 9.57 -18.75 -8.38
C VAL A 488 11.03 -18.36 -8.60
N ASP A 489 11.94 -19.32 -8.60
CA ASP A 489 13.36 -19.07 -8.77
C ASP A 489 13.69 -18.45 -10.14
N ASP A 490 13.03 -18.93 -11.22
CA ASP A 490 13.24 -18.38 -12.56
C ASP A 490 12.68 -16.95 -12.67
N GLU A 491 11.50 -16.69 -12.09
CA GLU A 491 10.92 -15.34 -12.04
C GLU A 491 11.79 -14.39 -11.20
N LEU A 492 12.29 -14.82 -10.06
CA LEU A 492 13.22 -14.03 -9.24
C LEU A 492 14.52 -13.73 -10.01
N LYS A 493 15.10 -14.75 -10.69
CA LYS A 493 16.30 -14.56 -11.50
C LYS A 493 16.06 -13.53 -12.61
N ALA A 494 14.95 -13.63 -13.32
CA ALA A 494 14.58 -12.68 -14.37
C ALA A 494 14.34 -11.26 -13.80
N PHE A 495 13.62 -11.15 -12.68
CA PHE A 495 13.38 -9.88 -12.01
C PHE A 495 14.69 -9.18 -11.61
N PHE A 496 15.58 -9.90 -10.91
CA PHE A 496 16.84 -9.30 -10.44
C PHE A 496 17.79 -8.97 -11.60
N ALA A 497 17.82 -9.77 -12.66
CA ALA A 497 18.56 -9.44 -13.87
C ALA A 497 18.07 -8.12 -14.49
N ALA A 498 16.77 -7.95 -14.58
CA ALA A 498 16.17 -6.75 -15.13
C ALA A 498 16.29 -5.52 -14.20
N ALA A 499 16.17 -5.71 -12.88
CA ALA A 499 16.18 -4.62 -11.91
C ALA A 499 17.57 -4.13 -11.51
N TYR A 500 18.56 -5.03 -11.46
CA TYR A 500 19.90 -4.74 -10.93
C TYR A 500 21.03 -5.03 -11.92
N GLY A 501 20.75 -5.62 -13.09
CA GLY A 501 21.75 -5.84 -14.16
C GLY A 501 23.01 -6.55 -13.67
N PRO A 502 24.18 -5.89 -13.66
CA PRO A 502 25.43 -6.51 -13.24
C PRO A 502 25.46 -6.93 -11.76
N ALA A 503 24.58 -6.38 -10.94
CA ALA A 503 24.43 -6.74 -9.53
C ALA A 503 23.25 -7.71 -9.27
N ALA A 504 22.73 -8.36 -10.31
CA ALA A 504 21.55 -9.23 -10.22
C ALA A 504 21.70 -10.32 -9.15
N GLU A 505 22.80 -11.07 -9.18
CA GLU A 505 23.02 -12.18 -8.25
C GLU A 505 23.25 -11.71 -6.81
N PRO A 506 24.12 -10.72 -6.53
CA PRO A 506 24.22 -10.15 -5.17
C PRO A 506 22.90 -9.61 -4.62
N ALA A 507 22.06 -8.99 -5.48
CA ALA A 507 20.75 -8.50 -5.06
C ALA A 507 19.78 -9.66 -4.77
N ARG A 508 19.75 -10.69 -5.62
CA ARG A 508 18.93 -11.89 -5.40
C ARG A 508 19.30 -12.60 -4.09
N GLU A 509 20.62 -12.78 -3.84
CA GLU A 509 21.12 -13.36 -2.58
C GLU A 509 20.71 -12.54 -1.35
N LEU A 510 20.76 -11.21 -1.45
CA LEU A 510 20.34 -10.34 -0.35
C LEU A 510 18.84 -10.49 -0.06
N PHE A 511 17.99 -10.52 -1.07
CA PHE A 511 16.55 -10.69 -0.87
C PHE A 511 16.20 -12.11 -0.41
N ALA A 512 16.89 -13.14 -0.88
CA ALA A 512 16.78 -14.49 -0.34
C ALA A 512 17.13 -14.52 1.17
N ARG A 513 18.16 -13.77 1.58
CA ARG A 513 18.50 -13.61 3.00
C ARG A 513 17.42 -12.89 3.79
N PHE A 514 16.75 -11.89 3.22
CA PHE A 514 15.61 -11.25 3.87
C PHE A 514 14.45 -12.23 4.05
N GLU A 515 14.14 -13.07 3.06
CA GLU A 515 13.13 -14.11 3.18
C GLU A 515 13.48 -15.16 4.25
N GLU A 516 14.72 -15.64 4.28
CA GLU A 516 15.21 -16.54 5.34
C GLU A 516 15.05 -15.92 6.73
N ASN A 517 15.43 -14.64 6.86
CA ASN A 517 15.29 -13.90 8.11
C ASN A 517 13.81 -13.68 8.51
N TRP A 518 12.93 -13.46 7.52
CA TRP A 518 11.48 -13.40 7.74
C TRP A 518 10.94 -14.72 8.29
N ILE A 519 11.30 -15.83 7.68
CA ILE A 519 10.91 -17.19 8.11
C ILE A 519 11.41 -17.47 9.53
N LYS A 520 12.69 -17.16 9.80
CA LYS A 520 13.29 -17.31 11.12
C LYS A 520 12.56 -16.48 12.16
N LEU A 521 12.26 -15.22 11.85
CA LEU A 521 11.56 -14.30 12.74
C LEU A 521 10.19 -14.86 13.18
N TRP A 522 9.40 -15.36 12.22
CA TRP A 522 8.08 -15.91 12.51
C TRP A 522 8.15 -17.22 13.30
N ARG A 523 9.07 -18.12 12.95
CA ARG A 523 9.25 -19.39 13.66
C ARG A 523 9.68 -19.21 15.11
N GLN A 524 10.52 -18.22 15.38
CA GLN A 524 11.05 -17.98 16.73
C GLN A 524 10.07 -17.23 17.63
N ASN A 525 9.34 -16.27 17.09
CA ASN A 525 8.50 -15.38 17.91
C ASN A 525 7.02 -15.81 17.97
N TYR A 526 6.59 -16.69 17.07
CA TYR A 526 5.21 -17.16 17.02
C TYR A 526 5.13 -18.69 16.82
N PRO A 527 5.71 -19.50 17.71
CA PRO A 527 5.80 -20.94 17.50
C PRO A 527 4.44 -21.65 17.50
N ASP A 528 3.40 -21.04 18.09
CA ASP A 528 2.10 -21.69 18.29
C ASP A 528 0.94 -20.67 18.33
N VAL A 529 0.86 -19.83 17.34
CA VAL A 529 -0.27 -18.88 17.22
C VAL A 529 -1.48 -19.62 16.68
N ARG A 530 -2.43 -19.93 17.54
CA ARG A 530 -3.70 -20.52 17.17
C ARG A 530 -4.68 -19.43 16.73
N ARG A 531 -5.51 -19.77 15.74
CA ARG A 531 -6.47 -18.87 15.13
C ARG A 531 -7.67 -18.54 16.04
N ASP A 532 -8.00 -19.41 16.97
CA ASP A 532 -9.08 -19.27 17.93
C ASP A 532 -8.88 -18.15 18.96
N LYS A 533 -7.69 -17.53 19.00
CA LYS A 533 -7.46 -16.36 19.82
C LYS A 533 -7.95 -15.10 19.12
N PRO A 534 -8.84 -14.31 19.74
CA PRO A 534 -9.23 -13.00 19.21
C PRO A 534 -8.01 -12.14 18.92
N GLY A 535 -7.96 -11.55 17.72
CA GLY A 535 -6.85 -10.72 17.30
C GLY A 535 -5.70 -11.44 16.56
N CYS A 536 -5.76 -12.74 16.33
CA CYS A 536 -4.75 -13.51 15.57
C CYS A 536 -4.94 -13.50 14.07
N LEU A 537 -5.92 -12.81 13.54
CA LEU A 537 -6.05 -12.56 12.10
C LEU A 537 -5.08 -11.49 11.68
N GLY A 538 -4.15 -11.84 10.86
CA GLY A 538 -3.15 -11.05 10.10
C GLY A 538 -2.85 -9.59 10.46
N MET A 539 -3.80 -8.91 11.07
CA MET A 539 -3.68 -7.51 11.49
C MET A 539 -3.12 -7.31 12.90
N SER A 540 -3.26 -8.28 13.79
CA SER A 540 -2.86 -8.11 15.19
C SER A 540 -1.35 -8.12 15.37
N GLY A 541 -0.67 -8.97 14.63
CA GLY A 541 0.79 -8.97 14.57
C GLY A 541 1.36 -7.71 13.90
N GLY A 542 0.61 -7.14 12.93
CA GLY A 542 1.07 -6.00 12.12
C GLY A 542 1.07 -4.66 12.82
N ARG A 543 0.56 -4.55 14.04
CA ARG A 543 0.40 -3.24 14.66
C ARG A 543 1.48 -2.87 15.68
N GLY A 544 2.59 -3.60 15.68
CA GLY A 544 3.80 -3.19 16.42
C GLY A 544 3.62 -3.05 17.93
N SER A 545 2.63 -3.75 18.49
CA SER A 545 2.29 -3.63 19.92
C SER A 545 3.13 -4.52 20.80
N PHE A 546 4.14 -5.21 20.26
CA PHE A 546 4.92 -6.18 21.03
C PHE A 546 6.38 -5.70 21.16
N PRO A 547 6.71 -4.97 22.24
CA PRO A 547 8.10 -4.52 22.49
C PRO A 547 9.10 -5.67 22.47
N GLU A 548 8.71 -6.82 22.99
CA GLU A 548 9.55 -8.03 23.00
C GLU A 548 9.84 -8.56 21.59
N PHE A 549 8.84 -8.56 20.72
CA PHE A 549 9.03 -8.94 19.32
C PHE A 549 10.03 -8.03 18.61
N GLN A 550 9.91 -6.71 18.82
CA GLN A 550 10.85 -5.75 18.22
C GLN A 550 12.26 -5.96 18.76
N GLN A 551 12.42 -6.16 20.08
CA GLN A 551 13.73 -6.44 20.66
C GLN A 551 14.33 -7.74 20.12
N ASN A 552 13.54 -8.81 20.03
CA ASN A 552 14.01 -10.08 19.50
C ASN A 552 14.38 -9.99 18.03
N THR A 553 13.64 -9.21 17.23
CA THR A 553 13.98 -8.94 15.83
C THR A 553 15.41 -8.43 15.69
N TRP A 554 15.79 -7.45 16.51
CA TRP A 554 17.10 -6.81 16.43
C TRP A 554 18.20 -7.51 17.22
N ARG A 555 17.84 -8.35 18.20
CA ARG A 555 18.77 -9.13 19.00
C ARG A 555 19.12 -10.45 18.35
N GLU A 556 18.11 -11.18 17.84
CA GLU A 556 18.26 -12.59 17.46
C GLU A 556 18.37 -12.79 15.92
N VAL A 557 17.72 -11.89 15.14
CA VAL A 557 17.67 -12.04 13.68
C VAL A 557 18.58 -11.01 13.01
N TYR A 558 18.32 -9.71 13.23
CA TYR A 558 19.07 -8.61 12.63
C TYR A 558 20.09 -8.02 13.61
N HIS A 559 20.87 -8.88 14.26
CA HIS A 559 21.92 -8.46 15.18
C HIS A 559 23.05 -7.72 14.44
N ARG A 560 24.00 -7.11 15.19
CA ARG A 560 25.04 -6.24 14.60
C ARG A 560 25.82 -6.93 13.48
N GLN A 561 26.18 -8.19 13.64
CA GLN A 561 26.93 -8.94 12.64
C GLN A 561 26.11 -9.18 11.36
N GLU A 562 24.81 -9.49 11.50
CA GLU A 562 23.91 -9.62 10.34
C GLU A 562 23.71 -8.30 9.61
N MET A 563 23.53 -7.20 10.36
CA MET A 563 23.46 -5.85 9.76
C MET A 563 24.73 -5.48 9.01
N HIS A 564 25.91 -5.84 9.54
CA HIS A 564 27.18 -5.63 8.85
C HIS A 564 27.25 -6.43 7.55
N ALA A 565 26.89 -7.70 7.58
CA ALA A 565 26.85 -8.56 6.39
C ALA A 565 25.87 -8.08 5.31
N ILE A 566 24.73 -7.50 5.72
CA ILE A 566 23.78 -6.84 4.82
C ILE A 566 24.41 -5.60 4.19
N ASP A 567 25.10 -4.77 4.98
CA ASP A 567 25.78 -3.55 4.51
C ASP A 567 26.84 -3.88 3.45
N GLU A 568 27.70 -4.85 3.72
CA GLU A 568 28.72 -5.30 2.75
C GLU A 568 28.10 -5.75 1.42
N ARG A 569 26.98 -6.47 1.45
CA ARG A 569 26.26 -6.86 0.24
C ARG A 569 25.70 -5.66 -0.51
N ILE A 570 25.11 -4.70 0.21
CA ILE A 570 24.58 -3.48 -0.41
C ILE A 570 25.71 -2.64 -1.02
N GLN A 571 26.85 -2.48 -0.36
CA GLN A 571 28.03 -1.81 -0.92
C GLN A 571 28.50 -2.49 -2.22
N LYS A 572 28.50 -3.82 -2.25
CA LYS A 572 28.82 -4.58 -3.48
C LYS A 572 27.81 -4.29 -4.59
N ILE A 573 26.51 -4.27 -4.28
CA ILE A 573 25.44 -3.95 -5.24
C ILE A 573 25.63 -2.52 -5.77
N GLU A 574 25.85 -1.54 -4.90
CA GLU A 574 26.08 -0.14 -5.27
C GLU A 574 27.30 0.00 -6.22
N SER A 575 28.39 -0.67 -5.88
CA SER A 575 29.60 -0.66 -6.70
C SER A 575 29.38 -1.26 -8.09
N LEU A 576 28.68 -2.40 -8.17
CA LEU A 576 28.37 -3.06 -9.45
C LEU A 576 27.37 -2.27 -10.30
N CYS A 577 26.46 -1.56 -9.67
CA CYS A 577 25.46 -0.72 -10.34
C CYS A 577 26.01 0.66 -10.76
N ALA A 578 27.20 1.03 -10.32
CA ALA A 578 27.78 2.36 -10.60
C ALA A 578 27.84 2.66 -12.10
N GLY A 579 27.44 3.87 -12.48
CA GLY A 579 27.41 4.29 -13.90
C GLY A 579 26.16 3.89 -14.69
N HIS A 580 25.27 3.09 -14.13
CA HIS A 580 24.01 2.69 -14.79
C HIS A 580 22.83 3.45 -14.16
N PRO A 581 22.21 4.42 -14.82
CA PRO A 581 21.21 5.32 -14.18
C PRO A 581 20.08 4.59 -13.46
N ILE A 582 19.53 3.53 -14.07
CA ILE A 582 18.42 2.76 -13.47
C ILE A 582 18.92 1.88 -12.33
N TYR A 583 19.97 1.11 -12.55
CA TYR A 583 20.48 0.18 -11.53
C TYR A 583 21.05 0.92 -10.32
N SER A 584 21.75 2.04 -10.55
CA SER A 584 22.22 2.91 -9.45
C SER A 584 21.04 3.51 -8.66
N LYS A 585 19.95 3.86 -9.32
CA LYS A 585 18.73 4.31 -8.63
C LYS A 585 18.16 3.21 -7.73
N HIS A 586 18.05 1.98 -8.23
CA HIS A 586 17.54 0.86 -7.42
C HIS A 586 18.46 0.51 -6.25
N ALA A 587 19.78 0.53 -6.46
CA ALA A 587 20.74 0.33 -5.39
C ALA A 587 20.65 1.44 -4.31
N ARG A 588 20.51 2.71 -4.73
CA ARG A 588 20.29 3.84 -3.82
C ARG A 588 19.00 3.68 -3.01
N LEU A 589 17.89 3.29 -3.65
CA LEU A 589 16.62 3.06 -2.93
C LEU A 589 16.73 1.92 -1.92
N LEU A 590 17.45 0.84 -2.26
CA LEU A 590 17.75 -0.25 -1.34
C LEU A 590 18.54 0.27 -0.11
N ARG A 591 19.54 1.12 -0.31
CA ARG A 591 20.30 1.77 0.75
C ARG A 591 19.42 2.67 1.61
N GLU A 592 18.80 3.66 0.98
CA GLU A 592 18.11 4.74 1.69
C GLU A 592 16.78 4.31 2.30
N GLN A 593 15.98 3.52 1.57
CA GLN A 593 14.62 3.16 1.98
C GLN A 593 14.55 1.88 2.82
N ILE A 594 15.54 1.02 2.72
CA ILE A 594 15.59 -0.23 3.49
C ILE A 594 16.69 -0.16 4.55
N PHE A 595 17.94 -0.15 4.13
CA PHE A 595 19.04 -0.38 5.07
C PHE A 595 19.21 0.73 6.10
N ASN A 596 19.25 2.00 5.68
CA ASN A 596 19.39 3.12 6.61
C ASN A 596 18.22 3.19 7.59
N VAL A 597 17.01 2.83 7.14
CA VAL A 597 15.84 2.76 7.99
C VAL A 597 15.96 1.63 9.01
N MET A 598 16.43 0.45 8.58
CA MET A 598 16.71 -0.67 9.49
C MET A 598 17.77 -0.30 10.54
N GLN A 599 18.86 0.36 10.14
CA GLN A 599 19.91 0.82 11.05
C GLN A 599 19.34 1.78 12.11
N LEU A 600 18.54 2.75 11.67
CA LEU A 600 17.91 3.70 12.58
C LEU A 600 16.97 3.00 13.56
N GLU A 601 16.11 2.12 13.08
CA GLU A 601 15.17 1.41 13.95
C GLU A 601 15.89 0.52 14.96
N ARG A 602 16.91 -0.19 14.49
CA ARG A 602 17.75 -0.97 15.39
C ARG A 602 18.37 -0.08 16.48
N ALA A 603 18.92 1.07 16.09
CA ALA A 603 19.51 2.02 17.03
C ALA A 603 18.47 2.55 18.03
N LEU A 604 17.26 2.86 17.58
CA LEU A 604 16.17 3.32 18.45
C LEU A 604 15.72 2.25 19.47
N VAL A 605 15.74 0.98 19.10
CA VAL A 605 15.31 -0.12 19.96
C VAL A 605 16.44 -0.62 20.87
N MET A 606 17.68 -0.71 20.35
CA MET A 606 18.79 -1.38 21.01
C MET A 606 19.86 -0.42 21.58
N ASP A 607 20.10 0.71 20.92
CA ASP A 607 21.24 1.56 21.16
C ASP A 607 20.83 3.06 21.34
N LYS A 608 19.63 3.32 21.84
CA LYS A 608 19.02 4.66 21.91
C LYS A 608 19.90 5.68 22.67
N GLU A 609 20.46 5.26 23.80
CA GLU A 609 21.32 6.14 24.62
C GLU A 609 22.65 6.48 23.91
N GLU A 610 23.25 5.50 23.24
CA GLU A 610 24.47 5.75 22.46
C GLU A 610 24.21 6.73 21.32
N LEU A 611 23.06 6.57 20.61
CA LEU A 611 22.69 7.48 19.53
C LEU A 611 22.44 8.90 20.07
N ARG A 612 21.73 9.01 21.20
CA ARG A 612 21.44 10.31 21.84
C ARG A 612 22.72 11.05 22.24
N SER A 613 23.72 10.33 22.75
CA SER A 613 24.98 10.95 23.15
C SER A 613 25.70 11.67 22.00
N LYS A 614 25.43 11.30 20.75
CA LYS A 614 25.98 11.91 19.53
C LYS A 614 25.16 13.12 19.05
N ILE A 615 23.87 13.22 19.44
CA ILE A 615 22.99 14.34 19.08
C ILE A 615 23.06 15.36 20.20
N ARG A 616 24.02 16.31 20.12
CA ARG A 616 24.27 17.27 21.15
C ARG A 616 24.65 18.64 20.62
N LEU A 617 24.22 19.69 21.31
CA LEU A 617 24.61 21.08 21.13
C LEU A 617 25.30 21.58 22.39
N GLU A 618 26.52 22.11 22.27
CA GLU A 618 27.25 22.71 23.34
C GLU A 618 27.20 24.26 23.18
N LEU A 619 26.60 24.91 24.14
CA LEU A 619 26.38 26.36 24.10
C LEU A 619 27.31 27.07 25.07
N GLN A 620 28.15 27.97 24.54
CA GLN A 620 28.93 28.93 25.34
C GLN A 620 28.08 30.16 25.63
N ASN A 621 28.32 30.79 26.76
CA ASN A 621 27.69 32.05 27.12
C ASN A 621 28.34 33.20 26.34
N ILE A 622 27.59 33.87 25.47
CA ILE A 622 28.06 34.99 24.66
C ILE A 622 27.52 36.29 25.26
N PRO A 623 28.36 37.18 25.72
CA PRO A 623 27.89 38.46 26.26
C PRO A 623 27.21 39.29 25.17
N MET A 624 26.01 39.78 25.44
CA MET A 624 25.23 40.63 24.54
C MET A 624 24.54 41.75 25.32
N PRO A 625 24.26 42.91 24.67
CA PRO A 625 23.47 43.97 25.27
C PRO A 625 22.08 43.47 25.68
N GLU A 626 21.55 43.92 26.80
CA GLU A 626 20.22 43.62 27.28
C GLU A 626 19.16 44.04 26.25
N GLY A 627 18.16 43.18 25.94
CA GLY A 627 17.02 43.52 25.11
C GLY A 627 17.18 43.36 23.61
N SER A 628 18.31 42.87 23.08
CA SER A 628 18.55 42.69 21.64
C SER A 628 18.64 41.25 21.19
N PHE A 629 18.18 40.96 19.99
CA PHE A 629 18.54 39.71 19.32
C PHE A 629 20.03 39.73 18.93
N PRO A 630 20.68 38.54 18.84
CA PRO A 630 22.05 38.42 18.39
C PRO A 630 22.25 39.06 17.03
N SER A 631 23.41 39.79 16.88
CA SER A 631 23.79 40.35 15.58
C SER A 631 24.10 39.28 14.54
N GLU A 632 24.08 39.64 13.26
CA GLU A 632 24.45 38.73 12.18
C GLU A 632 25.86 38.14 12.36
N SER A 633 26.79 38.92 12.90
CA SER A 633 28.15 38.46 13.21
C SER A 633 28.16 37.37 14.32
N ALA A 634 27.30 37.51 15.32
CA ALA A 634 27.15 36.47 16.34
C ALA A 634 26.55 35.17 15.74
N TRP A 635 25.54 35.30 14.90
CA TRP A 635 24.96 34.17 14.18
C TRP A 635 25.94 33.52 13.19
N ALA A 636 26.82 34.30 12.56
CA ALA A 636 27.81 33.74 11.63
C ALA A 636 28.76 32.76 12.31
N ASN A 637 29.07 32.96 13.59
CA ASN A 637 29.96 32.09 14.37
C ASN A 637 29.23 30.85 14.98
N ALA A 638 27.92 30.85 15.00
CA ALA A 638 27.16 29.71 15.51
C ALA A 638 27.06 28.58 14.46
N ALA A 639 27.28 27.33 14.90
CA ALA A 639 27.20 26.18 14.05
C ALA A 639 25.73 25.92 13.60
N ALA A 640 25.49 25.84 12.29
CA ALA A 640 24.21 25.50 11.75
C ALA A 640 23.96 24.01 11.93
N GLN A 641 22.74 23.67 12.38
CA GLN A 641 22.24 22.32 12.57
C GLN A 641 21.23 22.01 11.48
N PRO A 642 21.46 21.02 10.62
CA PRO A 642 20.50 20.67 9.58
C PRO A 642 19.26 20.01 10.15
N LEU A 643 18.13 20.16 9.47
CA LEU A 643 16.93 19.38 9.72
C LEU A 643 16.93 18.10 8.88
N HIS A 644 16.59 17.01 9.51
CA HIS A 644 16.49 15.67 8.91
C HIS A 644 15.03 15.30 8.62
N VAL A 645 14.83 14.36 7.70
CA VAL A 645 13.49 13.80 7.43
C VAL A 645 12.92 13.15 8.69
N ALA A 646 11.77 13.60 9.15
CA ALA A 646 11.10 12.98 10.29
C ALA A 646 10.14 11.86 9.86
N ASP A 647 9.57 11.96 8.67
CA ASP A 647 8.79 10.88 8.05
C ASP A 647 9.73 9.90 7.35
N ARG A 648 10.13 8.86 8.05
CA ARG A 648 11.12 7.87 7.57
C ARG A 648 10.65 7.02 6.38
N ARG A 649 9.45 7.26 5.90
CA ARG A 649 8.96 6.73 4.61
C ARG A 649 9.49 7.53 3.42
N LYS A 650 10.12 8.68 3.65
CA LYS A 650 10.72 9.55 2.63
C LYS A 650 12.25 9.51 2.72
N SER A 651 12.91 9.54 1.57
CA SER A 651 14.38 9.51 1.49
C SER A 651 15.03 10.87 1.70
N ARG A 652 14.32 11.96 1.38
CA ARG A 652 14.86 13.33 1.42
C ARG A 652 13.78 14.36 1.70
N LEU A 653 14.22 15.53 2.18
CA LEU A 653 13.38 16.72 2.24
C LEU A 653 13.31 17.39 0.85
N ARG A 654 12.14 17.93 0.53
CA ARG A 654 11.93 18.78 -0.66
C ARG A 654 12.24 20.23 -0.37
N ALA A 655 11.98 20.64 0.86
CA ALA A 655 12.33 21.96 1.37
C ALA A 655 13.05 21.78 2.70
N GLY A 656 14.35 21.95 2.67
CA GLY A 656 15.24 21.77 3.81
C GLY A 656 15.15 22.91 4.80
N GLY A 657 16.16 23.00 5.62
CA GLY A 657 16.35 24.07 6.59
C GLY A 657 17.44 23.73 7.59
N SER A 658 17.87 24.73 8.28
CA SER A 658 18.81 24.59 9.39
C SER A 658 18.46 25.58 10.50
N PHE A 659 18.99 25.33 11.67
CA PHE A 659 18.86 26.29 12.77
C PHE A 659 20.19 26.48 13.50
N LYS A 660 20.27 27.55 14.26
CA LYS A 660 21.39 27.90 15.10
C LYS A 660 20.87 28.23 16.48
N VAL A 661 21.68 27.97 17.51
CA VAL A 661 21.33 28.27 18.90
C VAL A 661 22.48 29.02 19.54
N LEU A 662 22.15 30.07 20.28
CA LEU A 662 23.10 30.89 21.07
C LEU A 662 22.54 31.08 22.48
N ARG A 663 23.42 31.30 23.44
CA ARG A 663 23.06 31.69 24.82
C ARG A 663 23.68 33.02 25.16
N SER A 664 22.91 33.87 25.81
CA SER A 664 23.44 35.06 26.48
C SER A 664 22.76 35.26 27.84
N GLY A 665 23.51 35.17 28.91
CA GLY A 665 22.99 35.22 30.28
C GLY A 665 21.90 34.17 30.50
N GLU A 666 20.72 34.64 30.87
CA GLU A 666 19.53 33.81 31.15
C GLU A 666 18.54 33.76 29.95
N LYS A 667 19.06 33.94 28.72
CA LYS A 667 18.26 33.78 27.49
C LYS A 667 18.89 32.80 26.52
N LEU A 668 18.03 31.97 25.94
CA LEU A 668 18.32 31.10 24.79
C LEU A 668 17.79 31.76 23.51
N PHE A 669 18.65 31.88 22.52
CA PHE A 669 18.29 32.43 21.21
C PHE A 669 18.33 31.31 20.18
N VAL A 670 17.25 31.17 19.42
CA VAL A 670 17.14 30.22 18.33
C VAL A 670 16.83 30.95 17.03
N ARG A 671 17.61 30.67 16.00
CA ARG A 671 17.35 31.13 14.63
C ARG A 671 17.14 29.92 13.76
N ALA A 672 16.00 29.86 13.07
CA ALA A 672 15.75 28.84 12.06
C ALA A 672 15.67 29.50 10.68
N ASP A 673 16.47 29.02 9.74
CA ASP A 673 16.48 29.43 8.34
C ASP A 673 15.87 28.27 7.52
N LEU A 674 14.66 28.49 6.97
CA LEU A 674 13.81 27.46 6.43
C LEU A 674 13.58 27.69 4.92
N GLU A 675 13.99 26.74 4.11
CA GLU A 675 13.77 26.77 2.67
C GLU A 675 12.29 26.55 2.36
N GLU A 676 11.70 27.43 1.52
CA GLU A 676 10.33 27.28 1.08
C GLU A 676 10.11 27.96 -0.28
N PRO A 677 10.32 27.25 -1.40
CA PRO A 677 10.14 27.82 -2.73
C PRO A 677 8.67 28.14 -3.05
N LEU A 678 7.73 27.62 -2.26
CA LEU A 678 6.29 27.82 -2.43
C LEU A 678 5.67 28.63 -1.27
N LEU A 679 6.41 29.53 -0.65
CA LEU A 679 5.96 30.28 0.52
C LEU A 679 4.67 31.09 0.27
N SER A 680 4.47 31.59 -0.96
CA SER A 680 3.23 32.27 -1.34
C SER A 680 1.97 31.39 -1.26
N GLY A 681 2.16 30.09 -1.33
CA GLY A 681 1.11 29.08 -1.16
C GLY A 681 1.02 28.54 0.27
N SER A 682 1.56 29.22 1.27
CA SER A 682 1.46 28.76 2.66
C SER A 682 0.02 28.54 3.10
N LYS A 683 -0.23 27.39 3.74
CA LYS A 683 -1.56 27.03 4.30
C LYS A 683 -1.79 27.60 5.69
N THR A 684 -0.97 28.53 6.13
CA THR A 684 -1.17 29.23 7.40
C THR A 684 -2.52 29.94 7.39
N LYS A 685 -3.30 29.69 8.41
CA LYS A 685 -4.65 30.28 8.55
C LYS A 685 -4.54 31.77 8.87
N LYS A 686 -5.10 32.59 8.00
CA LYS A 686 -5.14 34.04 8.21
C LYS A 686 -5.92 34.44 9.46
N GLY A 687 -5.45 35.49 10.15
CA GLY A 687 -6.10 36.01 11.36
C GLY A 687 -5.80 35.24 12.65
N ARG A 688 -4.83 34.31 12.65
CA ARG A 688 -4.32 33.70 13.88
C ARG A 688 -3.88 34.77 14.88
N GLN A 689 -4.09 34.50 16.15
CA GLN A 689 -3.60 35.35 17.25
C GLN A 689 -2.52 34.60 18.03
N ILE A 690 -1.70 35.37 18.75
CA ILE A 690 -0.73 34.80 19.71
C ILE A 690 -1.54 34.05 20.79
N GLY A 691 -1.12 32.83 21.12
CA GLY A 691 -1.79 31.94 22.05
C GLY A 691 -2.87 31.03 21.42
N ASP A 692 -3.13 31.11 20.11
CA ASP A 692 -4.08 30.23 19.44
C ASP A 692 -3.58 28.77 19.50
N LYS A 693 -4.33 27.91 20.18
CA LYS A 693 -3.97 26.49 20.38
C LYS A 693 -3.94 25.64 19.10
N ASP A 694 -4.58 26.09 18.01
CA ASP A 694 -4.63 25.39 16.74
C ASP A 694 -3.51 25.79 15.75
N ILE A 695 -2.51 26.59 16.20
CA ILE A 695 -1.43 27.10 15.37
C ILE A 695 -0.55 25.98 14.76
N TRP A 696 -0.47 24.81 15.42
CA TRP A 696 0.23 23.62 14.94
C TRP A 696 -0.35 23.01 13.64
N ARG A 697 -1.47 23.54 13.16
CA ARG A 697 -2.08 23.16 11.87
C ARG A 697 -1.63 24.03 10.70
N ASP A 698 -0.79 24.99 10.98
CA ASP A 698 -0.27 25.93 9.98
C ASP A 698 1.08 25.43 9.41
N ASN A 699 1.69 26.17 8.51
CA ASN A 699 3.10 25.98 8.12
C ASN A 699 3.97 26.50 9.26
N ASP A 700 4.56 25.62 10.06
CA ASP A 700 5.12 25.97 11.36
C ASP A 700 6.48 25.33 11.67
N VAL A 701 7.11 25.87 12.71
CA VAL A 701 8.21 25.25 13.46
C VAL A 701 7.79 25.06 14.91
N GLU A 702 8.22 23.95 15.49
CA GLU A 702 8.00 23.67 16.90
C GLU A 702 9.33 23.48 17.62
N LEU A 703 9.53 24.19 18.74
CA LEU A 703 10.66 24.00 19.63
C LEU A 703 10.18 23.21 20.85
N PHE A 704 10.93 22.18 21.21
CA PHE A 704 10.69 21.37 22.40
C PHE A 704 11.87 21.49 23.33
N ILE A 705 11.61 21.88 24.58
CA ILE A 705 12.60 22.03 25.64
C ILE A 705 12.15 21.23 26.87
N TYR A 706 12.97 20.29 27.28
CA TYR A 706 12.75 19.51 28.50
C TYR A 706 13.98 19.65 29.41
N ALA A 707 13.72 20.09 30.63
CA ALA A 707 14.72 20.24 31.70
C ALA A 707 14.52 19.10 32.72
N PRO A 708 15.31 18.02 32.66
CA PRO A 708 15.13 16.86 33.55
C PRO A 708 15.24 17.19 35.04
N ALA A 709 16.11 18.11 35.41
CA ALA A 709 16.35 18.49 36.80
C ALA A 709 15.11 19.09 37.49
N THR A 710 14.28 19.80 36.75
CA THR A 710 13.04 20.43 37.26
C THR A 710 11.79 19.75 36.76
N ASN A 711 11.92 18.71 35.93
CA ASN A 711 10.84 18.07 35.18
C ASN A 711 9.98 19.07 34.39
N THR A 712 10.61 20.13 33.87
CA THR A 712 9.91 21.20 33.16
C THR A 712 9.95 20.93 31.66
N PHE A 713 8.77 20.87 31.03
CA PHE A 713 8.64 20.50 29.63
C PHE A 713 7.73 21.44 28.86
N TRP A 714 8.29 22.11 27.83
CA TRP A 714 7.60 23.10 27.02
C TRP A 714 7.71 22.83 25.53
N GLN A 715 6.61 23.12 24.82
CA GLN A 715 6.50 23.20 23.38
C GLN A 715 6.19 24.65 22.97
N PHE A 716 6.92 25.17 22.01
CA PHE A 716 6.73 26.49 21.39
C PHE A 716 6.37 26.24 19.94
N VAL A 717 5.19 26.63 19.49
CA VAL A 717 4.72 26.47 18.11
C VAL A 717 4.69 27.83 17.46
N ILE A 718 5.35 27.99 16.33
CA ILE A 718 5.55 29.29 15.65
C ILE A 718 5.24 29.10 14.17
N ASN A 719 4.28 29.83 13.62
CA ASN A 719 3.99 29.80 12.20
C ASN A 719 4.82 30.83 11.38
N ASP A 720 4.78 30.69 10.06
CA ASP A 720 5.52 31.54 9.12
C ASP A 720 5.06 33.02 9.08
N GLU A 721 3.90 33.37 9.70
CA GLU A 721 3.42 34.74 9.94
C GLU A 721 3.89 35.32 11.29
N GLY A 722 4.70 34.59 12.04
CA GLY A 722 5.20 35.03 13.35
C GLY A 722 4.16 34.97 14.48
N LYS A 723 3.04 34.25 14.27
CA LYS A 723 2.13 33.93 15.37
C LYS A 723 2.64 32.70 16.08
N TRP A 724 2.48 32.69 17.40
CA TRP A 724 2.97 31.62 18.23
C TRP A 724 2.07 31.30 19.40
N ALA A 725 2.22 30.09 19.93
CA ALA A 725 1.61 29.62 21.15
C ALA A 725 2.56 28.72 21.91
N THR A 726 2.40 28.63 23.22
CA THR A 726 3.18 27.74 24.06
C THR A 726 2.30 26.76 24.82
N ASN A 727 2.80 25.55 24.98
CA ASN A 727 2.12 24.44 25.61
C ASN A 727 3.00 23.82 26.68
N CYS A 728 2.51 23.78 27.91
CA CYS A 728 3.16 23.09 29.02
C CYS A 728 2.82 21.62 28.97
N LEU A 729 3.82 20.77 28.76
CA LEU A 729 3.65 19.31 28.59
C LEU A 729 3.87 18.51 29.86
N GLU A 730 4.19 19.14 31.00
CA GLU A 730 4.40 18.49 32.30
C GLU A 730 3.12 17.86 32.86
N SER A 731 1.96 18.50 32.55
CA SER A 731 0.65 18.06 33.03
C SER A 731 -0.05 17.15 32.04
N GLN A 732 -0.86 16.23 32.55
CA GLN A 732 -1.77 15.43 31.72
C GLN A 732 -3.23 15.74 32.12
N PRO A 733 -4.04 16.31 31.22
CA PRO A 733 -3.70 16.75 29.86
C PRO A 733 -2.79 17.98 29.81
N SER A 734 -2.02 18.13 28.72
CA SER A 734 -1.15 19.29 28.46
C SER A 734 -1.94 20.61 28.45
N GLN A 735 -1.33 21.71 28.91
CA GLN A 735 -1.98 23.00 29.07
C GLN A 735 -1.36 24.04 28.14
N TRP A 736 -2.18 24.61 27.25
CA TRP A 736 -1.84 25.79 26.50
C TRP A 736 -1.84 27.00 27.41
N LYS A 737 -0.67 27.52 27.71
CA LYS A 737 -0.47 28.70 28.56
C LYS A 737 0.75 29.48 28.08
N ALA A 738 0.75 30.81 28.30
CA ALA A 738 1.87 31.64 27.91
C ALA A 738 3.16 31.31 28.70
N TYR A 739 4.27 31.17 27.98
CA TYR A 739 5.60 31.15 28.61
C TYR A 739 6.07 32.60 28.80
N PRO A 740 6.48 33.01 30.02
CA PRO A 740 6.80 34.40 30.31
C PRO A 740 8.02 34.90 29.55
N GLY A 741 7.92 36.11 28.98
CA GLY A 741 9.07 36.84 28.43
C GLY A 741 9.60 36.28 27.10
N VAL A 742 8.87 35.42 26.41
CA VAL A 742 9.25 34.97 25.06
C VAL A 742 9.07 36.09 24.04
N GLU A 743 10.09 36.24 23.20
CA GLU A 743 10.06 37.17 22.07
C GLU A 743 10.26 36.34 20.78
N ILE A 744 9.38 36.51 19.78
CA ILE A 744 9.47 35.82 18.50
C ILE A 744 9.31 36.79 17.35
N SER A 745 10.16 36.66 16.33
CA SER A 745 10.10 37.38 15.07
C SER A 745 10.23 36.42 13.91
N CYS A 746 9.39 36.59 12.88
CA CYS A 746 9.50 35.87 11.64
C CYS A 746 9.53 36.81 10.46
N GLN A 747 10.30 36.47 9.43
CA GLN A 747 10.37 37.25 8.20
C GLN A 747 10.52 36.35 6.99
N ALA A 748 9.91 36.73 5.87
CA ALA A 748 10.15 36.10 4.59
C ALA A 748 11.57 36.39 4.09
N THR A 749 12.18 35.41 3.43
CA THR A 749 13.50 35.54 2.80
C THR A 749 13.38 35.16 1.30
N PRO A 750 14.38 35.48 0.47
CA PRO A 750 14.36 35.09 -0.94
C PRO A 750 14.23 33.59 -1.19
N SER A 751 14.67 32.73 -0.25
CA SER A 751 14.64 31.26 -0.35
C SER A 751 13.58 30.58 0.51
N GLY A 752 12.83 31.36 1.30
CA GLY A 752 11.83 30.80 2.23
C GLY A 752 11.49 31.78 3.36
N TRP A 753 11.69 31.38 4.57
CA TRP A 753 11.44 32.24 5.76
C TRP A 753 12.39 31.96 6.90
N GLN A 754 12.52 32.92 7.77
CA GLN A 754 13.38 32.88 8.94
C GLN A 754 12.57 33.12 10.21
N MET A 755 12.83 32.32 11.24
CA MET A 755 12.31 32.51 12.59
C MET A 755 13.44 32.85 13.56
N LEU A 756 13.21 33.84 14.40
CA LEU A 756 14.04 34.20 15.55
C LEU A 756 13.18 34.04 16.82
N ALA A 757 13.74 33.37 17.82
CA ALA A 757 13.11 33.22 19.13
C ALA A 757 14.12 33.56 20.22
N ALA A 758 13.68 34.35 21.21
CA ALA A 758 14.40 34.59 22.46
C ALA A 758 13.56 34.04 23.62
N ILE A 759 14.11 33.04 24.29
CA ILE A 759 13.42 32.27 25.32
C ILE A 759 14.12 32.45 26.65
N PRO A 760 13.48 33.07 27.67
CA PRO A 760 14.06 33.15 29.02
C PRO A 760 14.29 31.78 29.63
N LEU A 761 15.45 31.61 30.28
CA LEU A 761 15.83 30.33 30.91
C LEU A 761 15.36 30.26 32.38
N THR A 762 14.76 31.32 32.89
CA THR A 762 14.24 31.39 34.27
C THR A 762 13.18 30.28 34.48
N GLY A 763 13.38 29.48 35.53
CA GLY A 763 12.47 28.36 35.84
C GLY A 763 12.82 27.04 35.20
N LEU A 764 13.76 26.96 34.27
CA LEU A 764 14.18 25.71 33.63
C LEU A 764 15.34 25.00 34.39
N GLY A 765 15.92 25.63 35.40
CA GLY A 765 17.06 25.07 36.15
C GLY A 765 18.37 25.10 35.36
N LYS A 766 19.46 24.67 36.02
CA LYS A 766 20.79 24.52 35.39
C LYS A 766 21.07 23.06 35.06
N GLY A 767 21.91 22.82 34.07
CA GLY A 767 22.36 21.47 33.72
C GLY A 767 22.16 21.12 32.26
N GLU A 768 22.11 19.82 31.97
CA GLU A 768 21.87 19.30 30.64
C GLU A 768 20.35 19.23 30.35
N TRP A 769 19.94 19.79 29.25
CA TRP A 769 18.57 19.77 28.81
C TRP A 769 18.39 18.87 27.59
N ARG A 770 17.15 18.51 27.32
CA ARG A 770 16.72 17.84 26.07
C ARG A 770 16.10 18.90 25.18
N PHE A 771 16.51 18.93 23.93
CA PHE A 771 16.02 19.88 22.94
C PHE A 771 15.72 19.19 21.62
N ASN A 772 14.69 19.68 20.95
CA ASN A 772 14.43 19.34 19.55
C ASN A 772 13.77 20.51 18.83
N LEU A 773 14.03 20.62 17.54
CA LEU A 773 13.33 21.51 16.63
C LEU A 773 12.72 20.66 15.55
N THR A 774 11.43 20.85 15.32
CA THR A 774 10.68 20.18 14.25
C THR A 774 10.03 21.22 13.35
N ARG A 775 9.70 20.82 12.11
CA ARG A 775 8.99 21.66 11.15
C ARG A 775 7.86 20.86 10.54
N SER A 776 6.67 21.46 10.49
CA SER A 776 5.52 21.01 9.70
C SER A 776 5.39 21.90 8.47
N ARG A 777 5.80 21.40 7.32
CA ARG A 777 5.69 22.12 6.06
C ARG A 777 4.32 21.88 5.44
N MET A 778 3.51 22.94 5.34
CA MET A 778 2.16 22.92 4.80
C MET A 778 1.97 24.05 3.77
N VAL A 779 2.09 23.71 2.48
CA VAL A 779 1.93 24.64 1.37
C VAL A 779 1.02 24.05 0.28
N GLU A 780 0.40 24.92 -0.51
CA GLU A 780 -0.36 24.51 -1.69
C GLU A 780 0.57 23.94 -2.77
N GLY A 781 0.07 23.00 -3.54
CA GLY A 781 0.85 22.38 -4.62
C GLY A 781 1.94 21.39 -4.18
N ALA A 782 2.09 21.13 -2.88
CA ALA A 782 3.03 20.14 -2.36
C ALA A 782 2.39 19.24 -1.29
N ALA A 783 2.89 18.02 -1.21
CA ALA A 783 2.54 17.12 -0.10
C ALA A 783 3.10 17.65 1.22
N GLN A 784 2.38 17.39 2.31
CA GLN A 784 2.83 17.72 3.65
C GLN A 784 4.17 17.05 3.95
N GLU A 785 5.10 17.78 4.56
CA GLU A 785 6.44 17.32 4.88
C GLU A 785 6.79 17.66 6.33
N TYR A 786 7.50 16.74 6.97
CA TYR A 786 7.94 16.90 8.36
C TYR A 786 9.43 16.71 8.47
N SER A 787 10.09 17.63 9.19
CA SER A 787 11.50 17.52 9.48
C SER A 787 11.80 17.76 10.96
N THR A 788 12.94 17.27 11.40
CA THR A 788 13.39 17.30 12.81
C THR A 788 14.90 17.41 12.91
N TRP A 789 15.39 18.02 13.99
CA TRP A 789 16.81 17.99 14.28
C TRP A 789 17.27 16.65 14.84
N SER A 790 16.58 16.16 15.88
CA SER A 790 16.95 14.89 16.46
C SER A 790 16.49 13.72 15.58
N GLU A 791 17.42 12.91 15.13
CA GLU A 791 17.10 11.69 14.38
C GLU A 791 16.32 10.65 15.18
N LEU A 792 16.29 10.77 16.52
CA LEU A 792 15.46 9.96 17.39
C LEU A 792 13.99 10.37 17.35
N ALA A 793 13.70 11.64 17.05
CA ALA A 793 12.35 12.16 16.95
C ALA A 793 11.81 11.91 15.54
N ILE A 794 10.89 10.97 15.43
CA ILE A 794 10.23 10.61 14.18
C ILE A 794 8.77 11.06 14.18
N LEU A 795 8.15 11.11 13.01
CA LEU A 795 6.74 11.48 12.88
C LEU A 795 5.86 10.67 13.82
N GLY A 796 5.15 11.39 14.70
CA GLY A 796 4.21 10.83 15.66
C GLY A 796 4.77 10.50 17.06
N ASN A 797 6.06 10.81 17.34
CA ASN A 797 6.64 10.73 18.70
C ASN A 797 7.28 12.04 19.18
N TRP A 798 6.79 13.18 18.66
CA TRP A 798 7.34 14.53 18.91
C TRP A 798 7.38 14.94 20.37
N ARG A 799 6.44 14.50 21.19
CA ARG A 799 6.27 14.91 22.59
C ARG A 799 6.93 13.97 23.58
N ASP A 800 7.82 13.12 23.12
CA ASP A 800 8.61 12.24 24.00
C ASP A 800 10.04 12.79 24.11
N PRO A 801 10.41 13.40 25.28
CA PRO A 801 11.71 13.99 25.47
C PRO A 801 12.86 12.97 25.41
N ASP A 802 12.57 11.69 25.53
CA ASP A 802 13.53 10.64 25.33
C ASP A 802 14.00 10.51 23.87
N ASN A 803 13.35 11.18 22.94
CA ASN A 803 13.72 11.23 21.54
C ASN A 803 14.45 12.53 21.14
N TYR A 804 14.85 13.37 22.10
CA TYR A 804 15.51 14.64 21.82
C TYR A 804 17.04 14.52 21.94
N GLY A 805 17.73 15.45 21.30
CA GLY A 805 19.16 15.63 21.49
C GLY A 805 19.45 16.39 22.78
N ASN A 806 20.72 16.39 23.19
CA ASN A 806 21.19 17.08 24.39
C ASN A 806 21.54 18.52 24.09
N LEU A 807 21.14 19.43 24.97
CA LEU A 807 21.53 20.82 24.98
C LEU A 807 22.36 21.05 26.25
N ILE A 808 23.67 21.35 26.07
CA ILE A 808 24.65 21.42 27.14
C ILE A 808 25.12 22.86 27.27
N PHE A 809 24.96 23.44 28.46
CA PHE A 809 25.42 24.78 28.75
C PHE A 809 26.85 24.71 29.32
N LYS A 810 27.78 25.39 28.63
CA LYS A 810 29.14 25.59 29.11
C LYS A 810 29.26 26.96 29.73
N ASP A 811 29.96 27.03 30.85
CA ASP A 811 30.22 28.27 31.56
C ASP A 811 31.13 29.23 30.80
#